data_885e75111da0c63ba9e93c187c4813c7
#
_entry.id   885e75111da0c63ba9e93c187c4813c7
#
_cell.length_a   1.000
_cell.length_b   1.000
_cell.length_c   1.000
_cell.angle_alpha   90.00
_cell.angle_beta   90.00
_cell.angle_gamma   90.00
#
_symmetry.space_group_name_H-M   'P 1'
#
loop_
_entity.id
_entity.type
_entity.pdbx_description
1 polymer ?
#
loop_
_entity_poly.entity_id
_entity_poly.type
_entity_poly.pdbx_seq_one_letter_code
_entity_poly.pdbx_strand_id
1 'polypeptide(L)'
;MTFWLLALSLLAADPDPEQAELRKAVQEESARVEAAPDDAEALQRLGLAFLSLGEPEKAVGPLRELVRRHDGPTARLLLARALRLSGEGTEARAVLVAAIAAFPGDASLHAERGLMARRFDETEVAIVEYGRAVELQPQDAAFRFNLAEAQHHAGRLDEAIEGYRRALSMDPTLGAAQVNLGKALAEKGLTAEAKDTLLAAARTGVADPAVHYNLGVLLMKEGNVDGAIASFERALTLNPAYAQAHNNLGVALMDGKDDVAGATRQFQAATQADASYADAWFNLGLAQFRAGDNGRATKSFEHALALQPKASGPYTQLGQLYLKMGKRKEAVEAFQKAIALRADDPKASHSAEPFKGLALAYVGQGKFVNAIETLQRAVHEFPDDASARAALADAYLAMGDLDRAIIEGEKRVALSPTVEARLDLASLYARKRVAGKAEPLFKSVLSEAPDNLAATLGLADLYLAMGNWQAAESLLSAAKEKRPDDTSILSRLGILHARKGRPDLALPELEAVVRRDPTQLEAKAELGFLYFRGGDPDAAAKMLRAVLAADPRQPYGLLYLGHVLYEQRQPAKAEEAFKAAADADPGAAEPHYALGQLYEAQGKKKEALAEYQRASALQKDHPYAAEAAKRIAAQTTTQ
;
A
#
# COMPACT_ATOMS: atom_id res chain seq x y z
N MET A 1 -31.01 -42.72 1.29
CA MET A 1 -31.29 -43.48 0.05
C MET A 1 -31.31 -42.61 -1.22
N THR A 2 -31.41 -41.32 -1.14
CA THR A 2 -31.45 -40.36 -2.27
C THR A 2 -30.08 -39.89 -2.79
N PHE A 3 -29.00 -40.05 -2.03
CA PHE A 3 -27.62 -39.67 -2.44
C PHE A 3 -26.90 -40.75 -3.27
N TRP A 4 -27.35 -41.99 -3.19
CA TRP A 4 -26.81 -43.12 -3.97
C TRP A 4 -27.38 -43.23 -5.39
N LEU A 5 -28.56 -42.65 -5.62
CA LEU A 5 -29.18 -42.65 -6.98
C LEU A 5 -28.65 -41.55 -7.88
N LEU A 6 -28.12 -40.45 -7.32
CA LEU A 6 -27.41 -39.40 -8.09
C LEU A 6 -25.99 -39.81 -8.49
N ALA A 7 -25.32 -40.63 -7.69
CA ALA A 7 -23.98 -41.16 -8.01
C ALA A 7 -24.04 -42.26 -9.11
N LEU A 8 -25.17 -42.96 -9.24
CA LEU A 8 -25.36 -43.96 -10.28
C LEU A 8 -25.82 -43.35 -11.63
N SER A 9 -26.39 -42.15 -11.65
CA SER A 9 -26.73 -41.45 -12.88
C SER A 9 -25.54 -40.69 -13.51
N LEU A 10 -24.48 -40.43 -12.76
CA LEU A 10 -23.21 -39.86 -13.26
C LEU A 10 -22.23 -40.94 -13.80
N LEU A 11 -22.54 -42.22 -13.58
CA LEU A 11 -21.77 -43.37 -14.11
C LEU A 11 -22.37 -43.97 -15.41
N ALA A 12 -23.43 -43.40 -15.97
CA ALA A 12 -24.06 -43.79 -17.20
C ALA A 12 -24.27 -42.57 -18.12
N ALA A 13 -23.27 -41.72 -18.28
CA ALA A 13 -23.14 -40.94 -19.48
C ALA A 13 -22.70 -41.91 -20.57
N ASP A 14 -23.48 -42.08 -21.64
CA ASP A 14 -23.04 -42.80 -22.82
C ASP A 14 -21.65 -42.30 -23.19
N PRO A 15 -20.69 -43.19 -23.45
CA PRO A 15 -19.35 -42.79 -23.85
C PRO A 15 -19.50 -41.92 -25.09
N ASP A 16 -18.81 -40.76 -25.09
CA ASP A 16 -18.70 -39.86 -26.21
C ASP A 16 -18.62 -40.72 -27.50
N PRO A 17 -19.49 -40.52 -28.51
CA PRO A 17 -19.52 -41.34 -29.71
C PRO A 17 -18.14 -41.51 -30.34
N GLU A 18 -17.30 -40.47 -30.29
CA GLU A 18 -15.93 -40.49 -30.78
C GLU A 18 -15.03 -41.44 -29.96
N GLN A 19 -15.18 -41.46 -28.64
CA GLN A 19 -14.46 -42.42 -27.79
C GLN A 19 -14.92 -43.86 -28.00
N ALA A 20 -16.20 -44.08 -28.31
CA ALA A 20 -16.73 -45.40 -28.61
C ALA A 20 -16.15 -45.95 -29.93
N GLU A 21 -16.04 -45.10 -30.97
CA GLU A 21 -15.40 -45.46 -32.24
C GLU A 21 -13.91 -45.74 -32.08
N LEU A 22 -13.19 -44.95 -31.30
CA LEU A 22 -11.76 -45.19 -31.03
C LEU A 22 -11.52 -46.51 -30.27
N ARG A 23 -12.37 -46.85 -29.30
CA ARG A 23 -12.30 -48.15 -28.60
C ARG A 23 -12.58 -49.33 -29.51
N LYS A 24 -13.53 -49.18 -30.45
CA LYS A 24 -13.81 -50.16 -31.47
C LYS A 24 -12.59 -50.33 -32.40
N ALA A 25 -11.99 -49.24 -32.85
CA ALA A 25 -10.76 -49.28 -33.65
C ALA A 25 -9.62 -50.01 -32.90
N VAL A 26 -9.43 -49.79 -31.59
CA VAL A 26 -8.45 -50.52 -30.78
C VAL A 26 -8.75 -52.03 -30.80
N GLN A 27 -10.01 -52.45 -30.66
CA GLN A 27 -10.36 -53.89 -30.69
C GLN A 27 -10.08 -54.51 -32.06
N GLU A 28 -10.50 -53.81 -33.15
CA GLU A 28 -10.31 -54.30 -34.53
C GLU A 28 -8.81 -54.41 -34.89
N GLU A 29 -8.03 -53.35 -34.59
CA GLU A 29 -6.60 -53.34 -34.91
C GLU A 29 -5.79 -54.26 -33.99
N SER A 30 -6.20 -54.46 -32.74
CA SER A 30 -5.57 -55.48 -31.85
C SER A 30 -5.76 -56.90 -32.42
N ALA A 31 -6.96 -57.23 -32.88
CA ALA A 31 -7.23 -58.52 -33.50
C ALA A 31 -6.43 -58.72 -34.81
N ARG A 32 -6.23 -57.65 -35.60
CA ARG A 32 -5.36 -57.68 -36.80
C ARG A 32 -3.90 -57.93 -36.45
N VAL A 33 -3.39 -57.23 -35.43
CA VAL A 33 -2.01 -57.41 -34.97
C VAL A 33 -1.81 -58.84 -34.39
N GLU A 34 -2.78 -59.38 -33.68
CA GLU A 34 -2.74 -60.78 -33.22
C GLU A 34 -2.71 -61.79 -34.39
N ALA A 35 -3.50 -61.55 -35.41
CA ALA A 35 -3.56 -62.42 -36.59
C ALA A 35 -2.31 -62.27 -37.49
N ALA A 36 -1.80 -61.09 -37.62
CA ALA A 36 -0.65 -60.75 -38.45
C ALA A 36 0.29 -59.77 -37.69
N PRO A 37 1.21 -60.28 -36.83
CA PRO A 37 2.10 -59.42 -36.05
C PRO A 37 3.09 -58.58 -36.85
N ASP A 38 3.20 -58.81 -38.17
CA ASP A 38 4.04 -58.04 -39.10
C ASP A 38 3.25 -56.96 -39.88
N ASP A 39 1.94 -56.83 -39.63
CA ASP A 39 1.11 -55.82 -40.31
C ASP A 39 1.50 -54.42 -39.79
N ALA A 40 2.31 -53.70 -40.57
CA ALA A 40 2.79 -52.35 -40.24
C ALA A 40 1.63 -51.38 -40.11
N GLU A 41 0.59 -51.49 -40.96
CA GLU A 41 -0.54 -50.61 -40.93
C GLU A 41 -1.41 -50.83 -39.67
N ALA A 42 -1.62 -52.08 -39.28
CA ALA A 42 -2.34 -52.45 -38.07
C ALA A 42 -1.59 -51.96 -36.82
N LEU A 43 -0.26 -52.17 -36.72
CA LEU A 43 0.58 -51.68 -35.62
C LEU A 43 0.54 -50.15 -35.52
N GLN A 44 0.64 -49.46 -36.63
CA GLN A 44 0.57 -47.98 -36.66
C GLN A 44 -0.79 -47.45 -36.22
N ARG A 45 -1.90 -48.01 -36.76
CA ARG A 45 -3.25 -47.62 -36.42
C ARG A 45 -3.60 -47.92 -34.96
N LEU A 46 -3.16 -49.06 -34.45
CA LEU A 46 -3.32 -49.42 -33.04
C LEU A 46 -2.61 -48.42 -32.12
N GLY A 47 -1.37 -48.06 -32.43
CA GLY A 47 -0.60 -47.05 -31.71
C GLY A 47 -1.29 -45.69 -31.74
N LEU A 48 -1.78 -45.24 -32.88
CA LEU A 48 -2.52 -43.99 -33.03
C LEU A 48 -3.84 -43.99 -32.27
N ALA A 49 -4.61 -45.12 -32.32
CA ALA A 49 -5.86 -45.24 -31.58
C ALA A 49 -5.65 -45.13 -30.05
N PHE A 50 -4.62 -45.77 -29.51
CA PHE A 50 -4.27 -45.62 -28.11
C PHE A 50 -3.85 -44.17 -27.75
N LEU A 51 -3.07 -43.52 -28.60
CA LEU A 51 -2.67 -42.10 -28.39
C LEU A 51 -3.93 -41.18 -28.42
N SER A 52 -4.86 -41.42 -29.33
CA SER A 52 -6.12 -40.65 -29.44
C SER A 52 -7.06 -40.89 -28.26
N LEU A 53 -7.03 -42.06 -27.65
CA LEU A 53 -7.77 -42.38 -26.41
C LEU A 53 -7.14 -41.81 -25.16
N GLY A 54 -5.93 -41.18 -25.24
CA GLY A 54 -5.19 -40.70 -24.08
C GLY A 54 -4.56 -41.82 -23.26
N GLU A 55 -4.28 -42.99 -23.89
CA GLU A 55 -3.65 -44.17 -23.28
C GLU A 55 -2.23 -44.41 -23.85
N PRO A 56 -1.30 -43.42 -23.70
CA PRO A 56 0.01 -43.48 -24.36
C PRO A 56 0.88 -44.64 -23.89
N GLU A 57 0.73 -45.12 -22.66
CA GLU A 57 1.47 -46.26 -22.14
C GLU A 57 1.18 -47.54 -22.95
N LYS A 58 -0.09 -47.70 -23.39
CA LYS A 58 -0.50 -48.82 -24.21
C LYS A 58 -0.04 -48.73 -25.66
N ALA A 59 0.18 -47.50 -26.14
CA ALA A 59 0.68 -47.23 -27.48
C ALA A 59 2.15 -47.63 -27.66
N VAL A 60 2.96 -47.59 -26.58
CA VAL A 60 4.42 -47.83 -26.65
C VAL A 60 4.75 -49.23 -27.18
N GLY A 61 4.06 -50.27 -26.73
CA GLY A 61 4.31 -51.64 -27.16
C GLY A 61 4.16 -51.83 -28.67
N PRO A 62 2.98 -51.62 -29.24
CA PRO A 62 2.76 -51.68 -30.69
C PRO A 62 3.71 -50.83 -31.51
N LEU A 63 4.01 -49.61 -31.05
CA LEU A 63 4.90 -48.68 -31.78
C LEU A 63 6.36 -49.08 -31.71
N ARG A 64 6.83 -49.71 -30.61
CA ARG A 64 8.18 -50.33 -30.55
C ARG A 64 8.28 -51.50 -31.54
N GLU A 65 7.23 -52.31 -31.64
CA GLU A 65 7.19 -53.44 -32.59
C GLU A 65 7.16 -52.91 -34.04
N LEU A 66 6.44 -51.81 -34.28
CA LEU A 66 6.45 -51.15 -35.58
C LEU A 66 7.85 -50.66 -35.96
N VAL A 67 8.58 -49.99 -35.03
CA VAL A 67 9.95 -49.56 -35.29
C VAL A 67 10.89 -50.73 -35.50
N ARG A 68 10.72 -51.82 -34.72
CA ARG A 68 11.58 -52.99 -34.85
C ARG A 68 11.45 -53.69 -36.19
N ARG A 69 10.26 -53.80 -36.75
CA ARG A 69 9.96 -54.53 -37.99
C ARG A 69 9.96 -53.67 -39.24
N HIS A 70 9.48 -52.42 -39.09
CA HIS A 70 9.24 -51.49 -40.19
C HIS A 70 9.81 -50.12 -39.82
N ASP A 71 11.12 -50.04 -39.68
CA ASP A 71 11.81 -48.81 -39.27
C ASP A 71 11.59 -47.67 -40.30
N GLY A 72 11.21 -46.52 -39.79
CA GLY A 72 10.97 -45.35 -40.61
C GLY A 72 10.71 -44.09 -39.78
N PRO A 73 10.75 -42.90 -40.41
CA PRO A 73 10.59 -41.64 -39.69
C PRO A 73 9.25 -41.58 -38.95
N THR A 74 8.15 -41.96 -39.57
CA THR A 74 6.83 -41.95 -38.96
C THR A 74 6.72 -42.92 -37.77
N ALA A 75 7.29 -44.14 -37.89
CA ALA A 75 7.29 -45.11 -36.81
C ALA A 75 8.03 -44.61 -35.57
N ARG A 76 9.22 -44.05 -35.78
CA ARG A 76 10.04 -43.45 -34.69
C ARG A 76 9.41 -42.20 -34.10
N LEU A 77 8.76 -41.36 -34.93
CA LEU A 77 8.04 -40.17 -34.48
C LEU A 77 6.89 -40.55 -33.53
N LEU A 78 6.06 -41.54 -33.94
CA LEU A 78 4.92 -42.00 -33.15
C LEU A 78 5.39 -42.65 -31.83
N LEU A 79 6.44 -43.47 -31.88
CA LEU A 79 7.04 -44.03 -30.67
C LEU A 79 7.56 -42.94 -29.71
N ALA A 80 8.28 -41.93 -30.22
CA ALA A 80 8.74 -40.83 -29.43
C ALA A 80 7.61 -40.04 -28.78
N ARG A 81 6.50 -39.82 -29.51
CA ARG A 81 5.29 -39.15 -28.97
C ARG A 81 4.64 -39.99 -27.87
N ALA A 82 4.52 -41.30 -28.07
CA ALA A 82 3.96 -42.20 -27.05
C ALA A 82 4.82 -42.14 -25.77
N LEU A 83 6.13 -42.32 -25.88
CA LEU A 83 7.08 -42.26 -24.78
C LEU A 83 7.06 -40.89 -24.07
N ARG A 84 6.94 -39.80 -24.82
CA ARG A 84 6.80 -38.45 -24.23
C ARG A 84 5.54 -38.30 -23.41
N LEU A 85 4.41 -38.76 -23.93
CA LEU A 85 3.10 -38.67 -23.28
C LEU A 85 2.97 -39.62 -22.09
N SER A 86 3.64 -40.80 -22.12
CA SER A 86 3.70 -41.73 -20.99
C SER A 86 4.66 -41.31 -19.88
N GLY A 87 5.39 -40.19 -20.06
CA GLY A 87 6.35 -39.69 -19.05
C GLY A 87 7.79 -40.24 -19.20
N GLU A 88 8.04 -41.12 -20.18
CA GLU A 88 9.35 -41.70 -20.46
C GLU A 88 10.23 -40.75 -21.29
N GLY A 89 10.37 -39.50 -20.84
CA GLY A 89 11.00 -38.41 -21.61
C GLY A 89 12.47 -38.68 -21.99
N THR A 90 13.23 -39.35 -21.17
CA THR A 90 14.63 -39.72 -21.48
C THR A 90 14.71 -40.67 -22.66
N GLU A 91 13.87 -41.68 -22.71
CA GLU A 91 13.83 -42.64 -23.81
C GLU A 91 13.27 -41.99 -25.10
N ALA A 92 12.22 -41.18 -24.97
CA ALA A 92 11.69 -40.40 -26.09
C ALA A 92 12.76 -39.54 -26.75
N ARG A 93 13.62 -38.89 -25.94
CA ARG A 93 14.76 -38.11 -26.42
C ARG A 93 15.76 -38.97 -27.20
N ALA A 94 16.13 -40.15 -26.63
CA ALA A 94 17.08 -41.05 -27.27
C ALA A 94 16.54 -41.53 -28.63
N VAL A 95 15.26 -41.90 -28.70
CA VAL A 95 14.59 -42.31 -29.94
C VAL A 95 14.62 -41.19 -30.98
N LEU A 96 14.32 -39.93 -30.60
CA LEU A 96 14.33 -38.78 -31.52
C LEU A 96 15.73 -38.46 -32.04
N VAL A 97 16.76 -38.49 -31.16
CA VAL A 97 18.14 -38.28 -31.59
C VAL A 97 18.58 -39.32 -32.61
N ALA A 98 18.30 -40.61 -32.34
CA ALA A 98 18.56 -41.68 -33.28
C ALA A 98 17.72 -41.61 -34.56
N ALA A 99 16.46 -41.14 -34.45
CA ALA A 99 15.60 -40.92 -35.61
C ALA A 99 16.14 -39.81 -36.55
N ILE A 100 16.53 -38.67 -35.99
CA ILE A 100 17.08 -37.53 -36.76
C ILE A 100 18.41 -37.93 -37.42
N ALA A 101 19.27 -38.71 -36.74
CA ALA A 101 20.50 -39.22 -37.32
C ALA A 101 20.25 -40.13 -38.52
N ALA A 102 19.19 -40.94 -38.48
CA ALA A 102 18.83 -41.85 -39.61
C ALA A 102 18.02 -41.12 -40.70
N PHE A 103 17.20 -40.15 -40.35
CA PHE A 103 16.29 -39.43 -41.26
C PHE A 103 16.40 -37.92 -41.10
N PRO A 104 17.55 -37.31 -41.43
CA PRO A 104 17.83 -35.89 -41.17
C PRO A 104 17.01 -34.90 -42.04
N GLY A 105 16.29 -35.42 -43.05
CA GLY A 105 15.40 -34.64 -43.87
C GLY A 105 13.93 -34.66 -43.45
N ASP A 106 13.59 -35.26 -42.34
CA ASP A 106 12.21 -35.28 -41.84
C ASP A 106 11.94 -34.14 -40.90
N ALA A 107 11.14 -33.15 -41.36
CA ALA A 107 10.82 -31.96 -40.60
C ALA A 107 10.05 -32.25 -39.31
N SER A 108 9.20 -33.29 -39.29
CA SER A 108 8.36 -33.63 -38.14
C SER A 108 9.18 -34.18 -36.99
N LEU A 109 10.29 -34.91 -37.26
CA LEU A 109 11.21 -35.38 -36.24
C LEU A 109 11.93 -34.21 -35.57
N HIS A 110 12.40 -33.23 -36.35
CA HIS A 110 13.00 -32.01 -35.84
C HIS A 110 11.99 -31.19 -35.00
N ALA A 111 10.75 -31.04 -35.47
CA ALA A 111 9.71 -30.35 -34.72
C ALA A 111 9.37 -31.05 -33.37
N GLU A 112 9.28 -32.36 -33.35
CA GLU A 112 9.04 -33.11 -32.11
C GLU A 112 10.24 -33.01 -31.14
N ARG A 113 11.47 -32.98 -31.67
CA ARG A 113 12.68 -32.74 -30.87
C ARG A 113 12.71 -31.32 -30.28
N GLY A 114 12.27 -30.32 -31.04
CA GLY A 114 12.07 -28.95 -30.57
C GLY A 114 11.05 -28.87 -29.42
N LEU A 115 9.90 -29.56 -29.58
CA LEU A 115 8.87 -29.64 -28.53
C LEU A 115 9.41 -30.31 -27.26
N MET A 116 10.20 -31.37 -27.40
CA MET A 116 10.87 -32.03 -26.28
C MET A 116 11.84 -31.08 -25.57
N ALA A 117 12.66 -30.37 -26.33
CA ALA A 117 13.65 -29.44 -25.80
C ALA A 117 12.99 -28.33 -24.95
N ARG A 118 11.86 -27.78 -25.42
CA ARG A 118 11.09 -26.81 -24.64
C ARG A 118 10.62 -27.36 -23.28
N ARG A 119 10.20 -28.62 -23.23
CA ARG A 119 9.75 -29.25 -21.98
C ARG A 119 10.88 -29.44 -20.95
N PHE A 120 12.12 -29.46 -21.40
CA PHE A 120 13.31 -29.59 -20.56
C PHE A 120 14.09 -28.28 -20.41
N ASP A 121 13.48 -27.13 -20.70
CA ASP A 121 14.09 -25.79 -20.67
C ASP A 121 15.33 -25.62 -21.56
N GLU A 122 15.47 -26.48 -22.57
CA GLU A 122 16.58 -26.41 -23.56
C GLU A 122 16.20 -25.45 -24.71
N THR A 123 15.98 -24.19 -24.38
CA THR A 123 15.41 -23.19 -25.32
C THR A 123 16.24 -23.04 -26.60
N GLU A 124 17.55 -23.01 -26.53
CA GLU A 124 18.41 -22.89 -27.72
C GLU A 124 18.33 -24.15 -28.61
N VAL A 125 18.25 -25.33 -28.02
CA VAL A 125 18.03 -26.57 -28.79
C VAL A 125 16.67 -26.53 -29.49
N ALA A 126 15.64 -26.04 -28.83
CA ALA A 126 14.32 -25.89 -29.44
C ALA A 126 14.36 -24.95 -30.67
N ILE A 127 15.03 -23.80 -30.55
CA ILE A 127 15.20 -22.86 -31.67
C ILE A 127 15.90 -23.50 -32.86
N VAL A 128 17.01 -24.23 -32.63
CA VAL A 128 17.77 -24.89 -33.69
C VAL A 128 16.90 -25.96 -34.36
N GLU A 129 16.23 -26.80 -33.61
CA GLU A 129 15.45 -27.89 -34.17
C GLU A 129 14.17 -27.42 -34.89
N TYR A 130 13.44 -26.44 -34.33
CA TYR A 130 12.35 -25.81 -35.07
C TYR A 130 12.83 -25.04 -36.29
N GLY A 131 14.00 -24.39 -36.21
CA GLY A 131 14.65 -23.73 -37.35
C GLY A 131 14.87 -24.75 -38.47
N ARG A 132 15.40 -25.95 -38.14
CA ARG A 132 15.62 -27.02 -39.12
C ARG A 132 14.31 -27.54 -39.71
N ALA A 133 13.25 -27.67 -38.91
CA ALA A 133 11.93 -28.05 -39.41
C ALA A 133 11.37 -27.01 -40.42
N VAL A 134 11.54 -25.73 -40.13
CA VAL A 134 11.15 -24.63 -41.05
C VAL A 134 11.98 -24.61 -42.32
N GLU A 135 13.29 -24.90 -42.27
CA GLU A 135 14.14 -25.02 -43.47
C GLU A 135 13.68 -26.16 -44.37
N LEU A 136 13.30 -27.31 -43.79
CA LEU A 136 12.85 -28.49 -44.53
C LEU A 136 11.41 -28.32 -45.10
N GLN A 137 10.54 -27.63 -44.38
CA GLN A 137 9.17 -27.33 -44.82
C GLN A 137 8.84 -25.84 -44.60
N PRO A 138 9.31 -24.93 -45.48
CA PRO A 138 9.21 -23.49 -45.31
C PRO A 138 7.77 -22.94 -45.32
N GLN A 139 6.82 -23.69 -45.85
CA GLN A 139 5.40 -23.30 -45.96
C GLN A 139 4.51 -23.87 -44.85
N ASP A 140 5.10 -24.56 -43.89
CA ASP A 140 4.34 -25.03 -42.70
C ASP A 140 4.21 -23.92 -41.68
N ALA A 141 2.98 -23.43 -41.49
CA ALA A 141 2.66 -22.36 -40.56
C ALA A 141 2.88 -22.79 -39.11
N ALA A 142 2.64 -24.06 -38.77
CA ALA A 142 2.77 -24.59 -37.42
C ALA A 142 4.27 -24.64 -37.00
N PHE A 143 5.16 -25.09 -37.89
CA PHE A 143 6.60 -25.09 -37.59
C PHE A 143 7.13 -23.68 -37.39
N ARG A 144 6.65 -22.75 -38.21
CA ARG A 144 7.05 -21.32 -38.09
C ARG A 144 6.52 -20.71 -36.82
N PHE A 145 5.29 -21.04 -36.42
CA PHE A 145 4.73 -20.63 -35.14
C PHE A 145 5.54 -21.17 -33.95
N ASN A 146 5.88 -22.48 -33.97
CA ASN A 146 6.66 -23.10 -32.90
C ASN A 146 8.08 -22.51 -32.77
N LEU A 147 8.72 -22.15 -33.91
CA LEU A 147 9.99 -21.45 -33.89
C LEU A 147 9.85 -20.06 -33.24
N ALA A 148 8.84 -19.30 -33.68
CA ALA A 148 8.59 -17.97 -33.14
C ALA A 148 8.28 -18.01 -31.63
N GLU A 149 7.55 -19.02 -31.18
CA GLU A 149 7.26 -19.24 -29.75
C GLU A 149 8.54 -19.55 -28.95
N ALA A 150 9.43 -20.38 -29.48
CA ALA A 150 10.72 -20.66 -28.85
C ALA A 150 11.62 -19.41 -28.80
N GLN A 151 11.63 -18.60 -29.87
CA GLN A 151 12.34 -17.32 -29.92
C GLN A 151 11.77 -16.30 -28.91
N HIS A 152 10.43 -16.27 -28.75
CA HIS A 152 9.76 -15.43 -27.77
C HIS A 152 10.18 -15.80 -26.34
N HIS A 153 10.20 -17.09 -26.01
CA HIS A 153 10.68 -17.58 -24.71
C HIS A 153 12.17 -17.26 -24.46
N ALA A 154 12.98 -17.20 -25.52
CA ALA A 154 14.38 -16.77 -25.43
C ALA A 154 14.54 -15.24 -25.29
N GLY A 155 13.46 -14.46 -25.30
CA GLY A 155 13.49 -13.00 -25.30
C GLY A 155 13.88 -12.37 -26.63
N ARG A 156 13.97 -13.15 -27.73
CA ARG A 156 14.29 -12.68 -29.09
C ARG A 156 13.03 -12.12 -29.74
N LEU A 157 12.53 -10.99 -29.21
CA LEU A 157 11.22 -10.44 -29.56
C LEU A 157 11.08 -10.08 -31.04
N ASP A 158 12.13 -9.54 -31.67
CA ASP A 158 12.09 -9.15 -33.10
C ASP A 158 11.89 -10.35 -34.01
N GLU A 159 12.67 -11.41 -33.78
CA GLU A 159 12.58 -12.66 -34.54
C GLU A 159 11.22 -13.34 -34.32
N ALA A 160 10.73 -13.35 -33.09
CA ALA A 160 9.44 -13.91 -32.72
C ALA A 160 8.27 -13.19 -33.42
N ILE A 161 8.25 -11.84 -33.38
CA ILE A 161 7.23 -11.01 -34.05
C ILE A 161 7.21 -11.29 -35.56
N GLU A 162 8.39 -11.33 -36.22
CA GLU A 162 8.47 -11.66 -37.63
C GLU A 162 8.00 -13.09 -37.92
N GLY A 163 8.39 -14.05 -37.09
CA GLY A 163 7.96 -15.44 -37.18
C GLY A 163 6.43 -15.60 -37.07
N TYR A 164 5.81 -14.97 -36.08
CA TYR A 164 4.34 -14.99 -35.92
C TYR A 164 3.64 -14.32 -37.11
N ARG A 165 4.12 -13.16 -37.61
CA ARG A 165 3.56 -12.51 -38.80
C ARG A 165 3.62 -13.41 -40.03
N ARG A 166 4.73 -14.10 -40.23
CA ARG A 166 4.88 -15.06 -41.33
C ARG A 166 3.97 -16.27 -41.18
N ALA A 167 3.83 -16.83 -39.95
CA ALA A 167 2.90 -17.93 -39.70
C ALA A 167 1.46 -17.51 -40.03
N LEU A 168 1.04 -16.32 -39.59
CA LEU A 168 -0.29 -15.77 -39.88
C LEU A 168 -0.52 -15.41 -41.37
N SER A 169 0.53 -15.09 -42.11
CA SER A 169 0.45 -14.89 -43.56
C SER A 169 0.17 -16.19 -44.33
N MET A 170 0.55 -17.34 -43.75
CA MET A 170 0.34 -18.67 -44.30
C MET A 170 -1.01 -19.27 -43.85
N ASP A 171 -1.31 -19.11 -42.56
CA ASP A 171 -2.57 -19.50 -41.94
C ASP A 171 -3.13 -18.39 -41.05
N PRO A 172 -4.00 -17.52 -41.57
CA PRO A 172 -4.65 -16.47 -40.80
C PRO A 172 -5.55 -16.95 -39.65
N THR A 173 -5.88 -18.24 -39.61
CA THR A 173 -6.77 -18.83 -38.61
C THR A 173 -6.04 -19.30 -37.34
N LEU A 174 -4.70 -19.23 -37.33
CA LEU A 174 -3.90 -19.60 -36.17
C LEU A 174 -4.12 -18.62 -34.99
N GLY A 175 -5.18 -18.83 -34.21
CA GLY A 175 -5.54 -17.98 -33.06
C GLY A 175 -4.40 -17.83 -32.07
N ALA A 176 -3.69 -18.91 -31.75
CA ALA A 176 -2.54 -18.88 -30.85
C ALA A 176 -1.42 -17.94 -31.37
N ALA A 177 -1.20 -17.88 -32.69
CA ALA A 177 -0.22 -16.96 -33.26
C ALA A 177 -0.66 -15.50 -33.16
N GLN A 178 -1.95 -15.21 -33.31
CA GLN A 178 -2.50 -13.87 -33.11
C GLN A 178 -2.33 -13.40 -31.65
N VAL A 179 -2.65 -14.27 -30.68
CA VAL A 179 -2.48 -13.99 -29.25
C VAL A 179 -1.02 -13.74 -28.92
N ASN A 180 -0.12 -14.63 -29.36
CA ASN A 180 1.30 -14.54 -29.05
C ASN A 180 1.98 -13.36 -29.77
N LEU A 181 1.54 -13.00 -30.97
CA LEU A 181 1.96 -11.78 -31.66
C LEU A 181 1.57 -10.53 -30.86
N GLY A 182 0.31 -10.46 -30.43
CA GLY A 182 -0.16 -9.35 -29.58
C GLY A 182 0.64 -9.21 -28.29
N LYS A 183 0.94 -10.34 -27.64
CA LYS A 183 1.78 -10.37 -26.43
C LYS A 183 3.21 -9.92 -26.70
N ALA A 184 3.87 -10.46 -27.72
CA ALA A 184 5.24 -10.10 -28.09
C ALA A 184 5.37 -8.61 -28.47
N LEU A 185 4.40 -8.06 -29.20
CA LEU A 185 4.33 -6.63 -29.53
C LEU A 185 4.20 -5.76 -28.25
N ALA A 186 3.36 -6.19 -27.31
CA ALA A 186 3.16 -5.50 -26.03
C ALA A 186 4.43 -5.51 -25.16
N GLU A 187 5.15 -6.64 -25.11
CA GLU A 187 6.43 -6.78 -24.40
C GLU A 187 7.52 -5.91 -25.03
N LYS A 188 7.51 -5.77 -26.35
CA LYS A 188 8.42 -4.88 -27.10
C LYS A 188 8.06 -3.39 -26.93
N GLY A 189 6.91 -3.05 -26.34
CA GLY A 189 6.43 -1.68 -26.18
C GLY A 189 5.67 -1.12 -27.39
N LEU A 190 5.36 -1.95 -28.38
CA LEU A 190 4.56 -1.59 -29.56
C LEU A 190 3.06 -1.70 -29.24
N THR A 191 2.61 -0.93 -28.26
CA THR A 191 1.27 -1.05 -27.64
C THR A 191 0.12 -0.87 -28.63
N ALA A 192 0.24 0.09 -29.56
CA ALA A 192 -0.79 0.32 -30.58
C ALA A 192 -0.96 -0.88 -31.51
N GLU A 193 0.14 -1.42 -32.05
CA GLU A 193 0.09 -2.60 -32.92
C GLU A 193 -0.40 -3.85 -32.17
N ALA A 194 0.01 -4.01 -30.90
CA ALA A 194 -0.46 -5.09 -30.05
C ALA A 194 -1.99 -5.05 -29.90
N LYS A 195 -2.54 -3.88 -29.60
CA LYS A 195 -3.97 -3.67 -29.47
C LYS A 195 -4.73 -3.95 -30.77
N ASP A 196 -4.25 -3.43 -31.90
CA ASP A 196 -4.87 -3.65 -33.19
C ASP A 196 -4.87 -5.15 -33.56
N THR A 197 -3.78 -5.86 -33.28
CA THR A 197 -3.65 -7.30 -33.49
C THR A 197 -4.67 -8.09 -32.64
N LEU A 198 -4.78 -7.78 -31.34
CA LEU A 198 -5.72 -8.46 -30.45
C LEU A 198 -7.18 -8.10 -30.75
N LEU A 199 -7.47 -6.87 -31.17
CA LEU A 199 -8.80 -6.48 -31.63
C LEU A 199 -9.18 -7.20 -32.93
N ALA A 200 -8.23 -7.38 -33.87
CA ALA A 200 -8.45 -8.17 -35.07
C ALA A 200 -8.76 -9.63 -34.71
N ALA A 201 -7.98 -10.24 -33.79
CA ALA A 201 -8.22 -11.59 -33.30
C ALA A 201 -9.63 -11.74 -32.66
N ALA A 202 -10.04 -10.76 -31.85
CA ALA A 202 -11.37 -10.75 -31.25
C ALA A 202 -12.51 -10.66 -32.29
N ARG A 203 -12.31 -9.91 -33.39
CA ARG A 203 -13.27 -9.75 -34.48
C ARG A 203 -13.38 -10.99 -35.37
N THR A 204 -12.30 -11.71 -35.57
CA THR A 204 -12.28 -12.95 -36.39
C THR A 204 -12.93 -14.15 -35.70
N GLY A 205 -13.42 -13.94 -34.46
CA GLY A 205 -14.15 -14.97 -33.72
C GLY A 205 -13.25 -16.02 -33.07
N VAL A 206 -11.96 -15.69 -32.86
CA VAL A 206 -11.06 -16.55 -32.07
C VAL A 206 -11.64 -16.68 -30.66
N ALA A 207 -12.15 -17.85 -30.33
CA ALA A 207 -12.77 -18.17 -29.05
C ALA A 207 -11.70 -18.49 -27.98
N ASP A 208 -10.59 -17.74 -27.98
CA ASP A 208 -9.53 -17.89 -27.01
C ASP A 208 -9.65 -16.80 -25.94
N PRO A 209 -9.89 -17.14 -24.67
CA PRO A 209 -9.98 -16.16 -23.57
C PRO A 209 -8.71 -15.30 -23.43
N ALA A 210 -7.55 -15.80 -23.86
CA ALA A 210 -6.29 -15.07 -23.79
C ALA A 210 -6.27 -13.82 -24.68
N VAL A 211 -7.03 -13.79 -25.79
CA VAL A 211 -7.17 -12.58 -26.62
C VAL A 211 -7.72 -11.43 -25.77
N HIS A 212 -8.84 -11.67 -25.12
CA HIS A 212 -9.53 -10.67 -24.32
C HIS A 212 -8.77 -10.34 -23.04
N TYR A 213 -8.13 -11.33 -22.42
CA TYR A 213 -7.27 -11.10 -21.26
C TYR A 213 -6.11 -10.16 -21.60
N ASN A 214 -5.34 -10.44 -22.66
CA ASN A 214 -4.20 -9.60 -23.07
C ASN A 214 -4.66 -8.20 -23.52
N LEU A 215 -5.82 -8.08 -24.18
CA LEU A 215 -6.41 -6.78 -24.51
C LEU A 215 -6.75 -6.00 -23.24
N GLY A 216 -7.33 -6.64 -22.23
CA GLY A 216 -7.62 -6.03 -20.94
C GLY A 216 -6.35 -5.52 -20.24
N VAL A 217 -5.27 -6.29 -20.26
CA VAL A 217 -3.96 -5.88 -19.69
C VAL A 217 -3.40 -4.65 -20.41
N LEU A 218 -3.50 -4.59 -21.75
CA LEU A 218 -3.07 -3.40 -22.50
C LEU A 218 -3.90 -2.16 -22.17
N LEU A 219 -5.22 -2.32 -22.10
CA LEU A 219 -6.13 -1.23 -21.78
C LEU A 219 -5.91 -0.68 -20.34
N MET A 220 -5.56 -1.56 -19.38
CA MET A 220 -5.14 -1.12 -18.05
C MET A 220 -3.87 -0.25 -18.10
N LYS A 221 -2.86 -0.65 -18.89
CA LYS A 221 -1.64 0.14 -19.07
C LYS A 221 -1.90 1.50 -19.73
N GLU A 222 -2.91 1.59 -20.60
CA GLU A 222 -3.36 2.85 -21.22
C GLU A 222 -4.23 3.71 -20.30
N GLY A 223 -4.60 3.21 -19.11
CA GLY A 223 -5.53 3.88 -18.21
C GLY A 223 -7.01 3.77 -18.61
N ASN A 224 -7.32 2.97 -19.63
CA ASN A 224 -8.71 2.70 -20.06
C ASN A 224 -9.32 1.59 -19.20
N VAL A 225 -9.69 1.95 -17.99
CA VAL A 225 -10.23 1.02 -16.98
C VAL A 225 -11.52 0.35 -17.45
N ASP A 226 -12.46 1.10 -18.04
CA ASP A 226 -13.75 0.55 -18.49
C ASP A 226 -13.57 -0.47 -19.61
N GLY A 227 -12.71 -0.18 -20.58
CA GLY A 227 -12.36 -1.10 -21.64
C GLY A 227 -11.67 -2.36 -21.13
N ALA A 228 -10.82 -2.22 -20.12
CA ALA A 228 -10.14 -3.35 -19.50
C ALA A 228 -11.12 -4.27 -18.76
N ILE A 229 -12.03 -3.71 -17.96
CA ILE A 229 -13.09 -4.47 -17.27
C ILE A 229 -13.91 -5.28 -18.29
N ALA A 230 -14.44 -4.63 -19.33
CA ALA A 230 -15.22 -5.32 -20.37
C ALA A 230 -14.42 -6.46 -21.05
N SER A 231 -13.11 -6.24 -21.26
CA SER A 231 -12.24 -7.25 -21.87
C SER A 231 -12.02 -8.45 -20.92
N PHE A 232 -11.74 -8.21 -19.63
CA PHE A 232 -11.60 -9.29 -18.65
C PHE A 232 -12.93 -10.06 -18.46
N GLU A 233 -14.07 -9.38 -18.41
CA GLU A 233 -15.38 -10.02 -18.34
C GLU A 233 -15.64 -10.91 -19.57
N ARG A 234 -15.23 -10.46 -20.75
CA ARG A 234 -15.32 -11.27 -21.96
C ARG A 234 -14.42 -12.50 -21.90
N ALA A 235 -13.19 -12.36 -21.39
CA ALA A 235 -12.29 -13.51 -21.15
C ALA A 235 -12.94 -14.53 -20.21
N LEU A 236 -13.58 -14.05 -19.14
CA LEU A 236 -14.28 -14.88 -18.15
C LEU A 236 -15.57 -15.51 -18.69
N THR A 237 -16.23 -14.88 -19.65
CA THR A 237 -17.36 -15.49 -20.36
C THR A 237 -16.92 -16.72 -21.15
N LEU A 238 -15.70 -16.68 -21.74
CA LEU A 238 -15.13 -17.79 -22.50
C LEU A 238 -14.49 -18.86 -21.60
N ASN A 239 -13.87 -18.45 -20.52
CA ASN A 239 -13.30 -19.34 -19.50
C ASN A 239 -13.60 -18.82 -18.09
N PRO A 240 -14.67 -19.30 -17.44
CA PRO A 240 -15.04 -18.88 -16.08
C PRO A 240 -14.03 -19.26 -15.00
N ALA A 241 -13.07 -20.13 -15.27
CA ALA A 241 -12.01 -20.53 -14.34
C ALA A 241 -10.66 -19.85 -14.63
N TYR A 242 -10.66 -18.76 -15.40
CA TYR A 242 -9.42 -18.05 -15.73
C TYR A 242 -8.95 -17.19 -14.56
N ALA A 243 -8.15 -17.76 -13.66
CA ALA A 243 -7.71 -17.14 -12.42
C ALA A 243 -7.05 -15.77 -12.61
N GLN A 244 -6.18 -15.63 -13.63
CA GLN A 244 -5.49 -14.37 -13.93
C GLN A 244 -6.46 -13.27 -14.38
N ALA A 245 -7.52 -13.63 -15.14
CA ALA A 245 -8.52 -12.68 -15.58
C ALA A 245 -9.37 -12.19 -14.39
N HIS A 246 -9.76 -13.10 -13.49
CA HIS A 246 -10.42 -12.72 -12.23
C HIS A 246 -9.55 -11.79 -11.40
N ASN A 247 -8.26 -12.12 -11.23
CA ASN A 247 -7.34 -11.28 -10.46
C ASN A 247 -7.23 -9.87 -11.06
N ASN A 248 -7.01 -9.76 -12.38
CA ASN A 248 -6.83 -8.46 -13.02
C ASN A 248 -8.14 -7.65 -13.10
N LEU A 249 -9.30 -8.32 -13.24
CA LEU A 249 -10.60 -7.67 -13.08
C LEU A 249 -10.78 -7.12 -11.67
N GLY A 250 -10.38 -7.88 -10.65
CA GLY A 250 -10.36 -7.42 -9.26
C GLY A 250 -9.50 -6.17 -9.06
N VAL A 251 -8.30 -6.13 -9.64
CA VAL A 251 -7.41 -4.95 -9.60
C VAL A 251 -8.07 -3.76 -10.30
N ALA A 252 -8.66 -3.96 -11.50
CA ALA A 252 -9.33 -2.90 -12.23
C ALA A 252 -10.53 -2.31 -11.45
N LEU A 253 -11.30 -3.15 -10.77
CA LEU A 253 -12.41 -2.72 -9.92
C LEU A 253 -11.93 -1.98 -8.67
N MET A 254 -10.87 -2.48 -8.00
CA MET A 254 -10.37 -1.90 -6.75
C MET A 254 -9.69 -0.55 -6.97
N ASP A 255 -8.75 -0.49 -7.92
CA ASP A 255 -7.89 0.69 -8.10
C ASP A 255 -8.47 1.67 -9.13
N GLY A 256 -9.25 1.18 -10.10
CA GLY A 256 -9.84 2.02 -11.12
C GLY A 256 -11.26 2.51 -10.84
N LYS A 257 -12.04 1.80 -10.03
CA LYS A 257 -13.45 2.13 -9.73
C LYS A 257 -13.73 2.30 -8.23
N ASP A 258 -12.75 2.04 -7.35
CA ASP A 258 -12.92 1.98 -5.90
C ASP A 258 -14.04 0.99 -5.45
N ASP A 259 -14.37 0.00 -6.32
CA ASP A 259 -15.31 -1.07 -5.99
C ASP A 259 -14.61 -2.19 -5.22
N VAL A 260 -14.38 -1.96 -3.94
CA VAL A 260 -13.74 -2.93 -3.04
C VAL A 260 -14.56 -4.22 -2.92
N ALA A 261 -15.90 -4.13 -2.96
CA ALA A 261 -16.77 -5.29 -2.83
C ALA A 261 -16.72 -6.17 -4.10
N GLY A 262 -16.78 -5.56 -5.28
CA GLY A 262 -16.61 -6.23 -6.57
C GLY A 262 -15.23 -6.88 -6.68
N ALA A 263 -14.19 -6.15 -6.33
CA ALA A 263 -12.81 -6.65 -6.31
C ALA A 263 -12.65 -7.87 -5.40
N THR A 264 -13.21 -7.81 -4.18
CA THR A 264 -13.16 -8.95 -3.24
C THR A 264 -13.77 -10.20 -3.84
N ARG A 265 -14.93 -10.10 -4.51
CA ARG A 265 -15.56 -11.24 -5.19
C ARG A 265 -14.66 -11.81 -6.30
N GLN A 266 -14.03 -10.94 -7.09
CA GLN A 266 -13.17 -11.38 -8.18
C GLN A 266 -11.88 -12.04 -7.66
N PHE A 267 -11.23 -11.50 -6.64
CA PHE A 267 -10.07 -12.13 -6.02
C PHE A 267 -10.42 -13.48 -5.36
N GLN A 268 -11.60 -13.60 -4.75
CA GLN A 268 -12.09 -14.88 -4.24
C GLN A 268 -12.26 -15.91 -5.37
N ALA A 269 -12.85 -15.51 -6.49
CA ALA A 269 -12.97 -16.38 -7.66
C ALA A 269 -11.59 -16.79 -8.21
N ALA A 270 -10.63 -15.86 -8.25
CA ALA A 270 -9.25 -16.17 -8.67
C ALA A 270 -8.60 -17.23 -7.76
N THR A 271 -8.74 -17.11 -6.42
CA THR A 271 -8.18 -18.09 -5.47
C THR A 271 -8.93 -19.43 -5.48
N GLN A 272 -10.19 -19.45 -5.90
CA GLN A 272 -10.95 -20.70 -6.11
C GLN A 272 -10.57 -21.38 -7.41
N ALA A 273 -10.33 -20.62 -8.48
CA ALA A 273 -9.90 -21.14 -9.76
C ALA A 273 -8.47 -21.69 -9.73
N ASP A 274 -7.60 -21.01 -8.99
CA ASP A 274 -6.22 -21.45 -8.74
C ASP A 274 -5.80 -21.14 -7.29
N ALA A 275 -5.86 -22.15 -6.43
CA ALA A 275 -5.48 -22.03 -5.03
C ALA A 275 -3.97 -21.78 -4.83
N SER A 276 -3.14 -22.06 -5.83
CA SER A 276 -1.69 -21.82 -5.80
C SER A 276 -1.29 -20.41 -6.28
N TYR A 277 -2.25 -19.59 -6.69
CA TYR A 277 -1.99 -18.24 -7.19
C TYR A 277 -1.77 -17.24 -6.05
N ALA A 278 -0.53 -17.11 -5.61
CA ALA A 278 -0.15 -16.29 -4.46
C ALA A 278 -0.53 -14.81 -4.59
N ASP A 279 -0.42 -14.23 -5.81
CA ASP A 279 -0.78 -12.81 -6.04
C ASP A 279 -2.29 -12.58 -5.83
N ALA A 280 -3.15 -13.57 -6.19
CA ALA A 280 -4.58 -13.48 -5.94
C ALA A 280 -4.91 -13.50 -4.44
N TRP A 281 -4.24 -14.34 -3.65
CA TRP A 281 -4.36 -14.34 -2.19
C TRP A 281 -3.89 -13.02 -1.57
N PHE A 282 -2.80 -12.46 -2.08
CA PHE A 282 -2.29 -11.16 -1.63
C PHE A 282 -3.29 -10.04 -1.91
N ASN A 283 -3.81 -9.97 -3.15
CA ASN A 283 -4.80 -8.97 -3.56
C ASN A 283 -6.14 -9.13 -2.82
N LEU A 284 -6.56 -10.38 -2.54
CA LEU A 284 -7.72 -10.65 -1.68
C LEU A 284 -7.50 -10.06 -0.28
N GLY A 285 -6.32 -10.27 0.28
CA GLY A 285 -5.94 -9.69 1.57
C GLY A 285 -6.00 -8.16 1.56
N LEU A 286 -5.52 -7.51 0.50
CA LEU A 286 -5.59 -6.05 0.34
C LEU A 286 -7.03 -5.55 0.28
N ALA A 287 -7.89 -6.20 -0.52
CA ALA A 287 -9.30 -5.83 -0.63
C ALA A 287 -10.04 -5.98 0.71
N GLN A 288 -9.81 -7.08 1.42
CA GLN A 288 -10.37 -7.33 2.75
C GLN A 288 -9.87 -6.31 3.78
N PHE A 289 -8.59 -5.91 3.72
CA PHE A 289 -8.03 -4.89 4.59
C PHE A 289 -8.65 -3.50 4.32
N ARG A 290 -8.84 -3.12 3.04
CA ARG A 290 -9.57 -1.90 2.66
C ARG A 290 -11.02 -1.93 3.14
N ALA A 291 -11.68 -3.09 3.06
CA ALA A 291 -13.04 -3.30 3.57
C ALA A 291 -13.14 -3.30 5.12
N GLY A 292 -12.01 -3.27 5.83
CA GLY A 292 -11.97 -3.32 7.30
C GLY A 292 -12.09 -4.72 7.90
N ASP A 293 -12.14 -5.78 7.09
CA ASP A 293 -12.16 -7.17 7.56
C ASP A 293 -10.74 -7.66 7.88
N ASN A 294 -10.22 -7.16 9.00
CA ASN A 294 -8.86 -7.43 9.42
C ASN A 294 -8.59 -8.93 9.65
N GLY A 295 -9.61 -9.68 10.09
CA GLY A 295 -9.47 -11.11 10.37
C GLY A 295 -9.29 -11.95 9.12
N ARG A 296 -10.08 -11.69 8.05
CA ARG A 296 -9.92 -12.38 6.77
C ARG A 296 -8.66 -11.91 6.05
N ALA A 297 -8.34 -10.62 6.10
CA ALA A 297 -7.12 -10.08 5.50
C ALA A 297 -5.86 -10.79 6.03
N THR A 298 -5.76 -11.00 7.36
CA THR A 298 -4.64 -11.74 7.98
C THR A 298 -4.49 -13.12 7.34
N LYS A 299 -5.58 -13.90 7.27
CA LYS A 299 -5.56 -15.25 6.70
C LYS A 299 -5.15 -15.25 5.23
N SER A 300 -5.64 -14.30 4.43
CA SER A 300 -5.30 -14.20 3.02
C SER A 300 -3.80 -13.89 2.81
N PHE A 301 -3.23 -12.98 3.61
CA PHE A 301 -1.79 -12.71 3.58
C PHE A 301 -0.95 -13.91 4.04
N GLU A 302 -1.42 -14.64 5.06
CA GLU A 302 -0.77 -15.89 5.51
C GLU A 302 -0.79 -16.97 4.42
N HIS A 303 -1.88 -17.12 3.68
CA HIS A 303 -1.94 -18.01 2.51
C HIS A 303 -0.96 -17.59 1.41
N ALA A 304 -0.90 -16.30 1.08
CA ALA A 304 0.08 -15.79 0.11
C ALA A 304 1.51 -16.11 0.54
N LEU A 305 1.83 -15.96 1.84
CA LEU A 305 3.15 -16.28 2.40
C LEU A 305 3.44 -17.80 2.47
N ALA A 306 2.42 -18.62 2.65
CA ALA A 306 2.59 -20.08 2.60
C ALA A 306 3.01 -20.53 1.19
N LEU A 307 2.51 -19.85 0.15
CA LEU A 307 2.87 -20.10 -1.25
C LEU A 307 4.19 -19.44 -1.64
N GLN A 308 4.45 -18.23 -1.16
CA GLN A 308 5.66 -17.45 -1.45
C GLN A 308 6.31 -16.94 -0.15
N PRO A 309 7.06 -17.76 0.60
CA PRO A 309 7.60 -17.39 1.91
C PRO A 309 8.61 -16.23 1.89
N LYS A 310 9.20 -15.95 0.73
CA LYS A 310 10.18 -14.86 0.55
C LYS A 310 9.59 -13.57 0.02
N ALA A 311 8.27 -13.49 -0.20
CA ALA A 311 7.61 -12.27 -0.65
C ALA A 311 7.58 -11.22 0.48
N SER A 312 8.17 -10.06 0.26
CA SER A 312 8.25 -8.97 1.25
C SER A 312 6.93 -8.18 1.37
N GLY A 313 6.16 -8.09 0.29
CA GLY A 313 4.90 -7.35 0.22
C GLY A 313 3.87 -7.78 1.27
N PRO A 314 3.49 -9.07 1.35
CA PRO A 314 2.54 -9.54 2.35
C PRO A 314 2.99 -9.30 3.80
N TYR A 315 4.29 -9.40 4.12
CA TYR A 315 4.80 -9.03 5.44
C TYR A 315 4.63 -7.54 5.74
N THR A 316 4.82 -6.67 4.75
CA THR A 316 4.57 -5.22 4.91
C THR A 316 3.11 -4.96 5.25
N GLN A 317 2.18 -5.61 4.53
CA GLN A 317 0.75 -5.45 4.76
C GLN A 317 0.30 -6.04 6.10
N LEU A 318 0.84 -7.19 6.49
CA LEU A 318 0.60 -7.75 7.84
C LEU A 318 1.09 -6.80 8.93
N GLY A 319 2.25 -6.17 8.74
CA GLY A 319 2.76 -5.17 9.68
C GLY A 319 1.81 -3.99 9.85
N GLN A 320 1.29 -3.44 8.75
CA GLN A 320 0.29 -2.35 8.77
C GLN A 320 -1.02 -2.79 9.43
N LEU A 321 -1.48 -4.00 9.11
CA LEU A 321 -2.66 -4.59 9.70
C LEU A 321 -2.53 -4.75 11.23
N TYR A 322 -1.40 -5.28 11.69
CA TYR A 322 -1.13 -5.46 13.11
C TYR A 322 -1.02 -4.10 13.85
N LEU A 323 -0.47 -3.06 13.22
CA LEU A 323 -0.50 -1.69 13.77
C LEU A 323 -1.93 -1.21 13.96
N LYS A 324 -2.78 -1.37 12.94
CA LYS A 324 -4.21 -0.99 13.00
C LYS A 324 -4.97 -1.75 14.10
N MET A 325 -4.58 -3.00 14.37
CA MET A 325 -5.14 -3.82 15.43
C MET A 325 -4.51 -3.57 16.83
N GLY A 326 -3.55 -2.66 16.94
CA GLY A 326 -2.81 -2.39 18.18
C GLY A 326 -1.78 -3.47 18.57
N LYS A 327 -1.56 -4.47 17.73
CA LYS A 327 -0.63 -5.58 17.93
C LYS A 327 0.80 -5.16 17.56
N ARG A 328 1.40 -4.28 18.40
CA ARG A 328 2.68 -3.63 18.09
C ARG A 328 3.86 -4.58 18.02
N LYS A 329 3.87 -5.70 18.76
CA LYS A 329 4.96 -6.69 18.73
C LYS A 329 4.97 -7.45 17.41
N GLU A 330 3.81 -7.96 17.02
CA GLU A 330 3.61 -8.68 15.76
C GLU A 330 3.89 -7.77 14.55
N ALA A 331 3.54 -6.50 14.65
CA ALA A 331 3.87 -5.51 13.63
C ALA A 331 5.39 -5.34 13.45
N VAL A 332 6.15 -5.25 14.54
CA VAL A 332 7.62 -5.18 14.49
C VAL A 332 8.21 -6.41 13.79
N GLU A 333 7.78 -7.61 14.17
CA GLU A 333 8.27 -8.86 13.56
C GLU A 333 7.96 -8.92 12.06
N ALA A 334 6.75 -8.53 11.66
CA ALA A 334 6.34 -8.52 10.27
C ALA A 334 7.17 -7.53 9.43
N PHE A 335 7.32 -6.28 9.88
CA PHE A 335 8.13 -5.30 9.16
C PHE A 335 9.62 -5.65 9.11
N GLN A 336 10.17 -6.24 10.18
CA GLN A 336 11.56 -6.72 10.18
C GLN A 336 11.77 -7.80 9.12
N LYS A 337 10.83 -8.75 9.00
CA LYS A 337 10.86 -9.76 7.93
C LYS A 337 10.75 -9.14 6.55
N ALA A 338 9.82 -8.18 6.36
CA ALA A 338 9.67 -7.45 5.11
C ALA A 338 10.99 -6.78 4.67
N ILE A 339 11.66 -6.08 5.60
CA ILE A 339 12.93 -5.41 5.35
C ILE A 339 14.05 -6.41 5.04
N ALA A 340 14.12 -7.52 5.77
CA ALA A 340 15.15 -8.54 5.56
C ALA A 340 15.03 -9.26 4.21
N LEU A 341 13.80 -9.54 3.77
CA LEU A 341 13.53 -10.28 2.53
C LEU A 341 13.54 -9.40 1.28
N ARG A 342 13.47 -8.08 1.44
CA ARG A 342 13.30 -7.15 0.32
C ARG A 342 14.40 -7.24 -0.74
N ALA A 343 15.65 -7.49 -0.34
CA ALA A 343 16.78 -7.56 -1.27
C ALA A 343 16.69 -8.76 -2.22
N ASP A 344 16.06 -9.84 -1.77
CA ASP A 344 15.93 -11.11 -2.50
C ASP A 344 14.56 -11.24 -3.19
N ASP A 345 13.65 -10.30 -3.00
CA ASP A 345 12.29 -10.32 -3.57
C ASP A 345 12.24 -9.47 -4.85
N PRO A 346 12.15 -10.07 -6.05
CA PRO A 346 12.10 -9.32 -7.31
C PRO A 346 10.83 -8.48 -7.47
N LYS A 347 9.78 -8.75 -6.68
CA LYS A 347 8.54 -7.97 -6.64
C LYS A 347 8.52 -6.95 -5.52
N ALA A 348 9.61 -6.82 -4.74
CA ALA A 348 9.67 -5.89 -3.63
C ALA A 348 9.46 -4.44 -4.09
N SER A 349 8.60 -3.73 -3.38
CA SER A 349 8.46 -2.30 -3.59
C SER A 349 9.77 -1.58 -3.23
N HIS A 350 10.29 -0.77 -4.15
CA HIS A 350 11.44 0.11 -3.91
C HIS A 350 10.97 1.35 -3.14
N SER A 351 10.57 1.16 -1.89
CA SER A 351 10.02 2.22 -1.04
C SER A 351 10.45 2.08 0.42
N ALA A 352 10.40 3.19 1.15
CA ALA A 352 10.68 3.24 2.59
C ALA A 352 9.51 2.75 3.47
N GLU A 353 8.38 2.29 2.89
CA GLU A 353 7.17 1.93 3.64
C GLU A 353 7.40 0.92 4.78
N PRO A 354 8.14 -0.20 4.59
CA PRO A 354 8.37 -1.12 5.69
C PRO A 354 9.17 -0.51 6.85
N PHE A 355 10.11 0.39 6.54
CA PHE A 355 10.90 1.09 7.55
C PHE A 355 10.04 2.10 8.34
N LYS A 356 9.19 2.85 7.65
CA LYS A 356 8.26 3.79 8.30
C LYS A 356 7.29 3.06 9.21
N GLY A 357 6.74 1.94 8.74
CA GLY A 357 5.86 1.09 9.54
C GLY A 357 6.56 0.52 10.78
N LEU A 358 7.79 0.02 10.63
CA LEU A 358 8.61 -0.48 11.75
C LEU A 358 8.89 0.62 12.77
N ALA A 359 9.26 1.80 12.31
CA ALA A 359 9.52 2.94 13.19
C ALA A 359 8.26 3.37 13.96
N LEU A 360 7.11 3.43 13.29
CA LEU A 360 5.83 3.73 13.94
C LEU A 360 5.48 2.69 15.02
N ALA A 361 5.75 1.40 14.75
CA ALA A 361 5.57 0.34 15.73
C ALA A 361 6.49 0.53 16.96
N TYR A 362 7.74 0.94 16.74
CA TYR A 362 8.69 1.25 17.82
C TYR A 362 8.30 2.50 18.61
N VAL A 363 7.87 3.58 17.96
CA VAL A 363 7.34 4.78 18.64
C VAL A 363 6.17 4.42 19.53
N GLY A 364 5.23 3.59 19.02
CA GLY A 364 4.09 3.10 19.80
C GLY A 364 4.48 2.22 21.01
N GLN A 365 5.69 1.67 21.02
CA GLN A 365 6.29 0.93 22.16
C GLN A 365 7.15 1.82 23.06
N GLY A 366 7.33 3.11 22.77
CA GLY A 366 8.25 4.02 23.47
C GLY A 366 9.73 3.80 23.14
N LYS A 367 10.03 2.99 22.11
CA LYS A 367 11.41 2.67 21.68
C LYS A 367 11.91 3.66 20.63
N PHE A 368 12.04 4.92 21.03
CA PHE A 368 12.37 6.02 20.10
C PHE A 368 13.73 5.86 19.43
N VAL A 369 14.73 5.34 20.12
CA VAL A 369 16.06 5.10 19.54
C VAL A 369 15.99 4.12 18.38
N ASN A 370 15.31 2.98 18.55
CA ASN A 370 15.13 1.99 17.48
C ASN A 370 14.35 2.55 16.28
N ALA A 371 13.35 3.41 16.54
CA ALA A 371 12.60 4.08 15.49
C ALA A 371 13.51 5.00 14.66
N ILE A 372 14.33 5.82 15.34
CA ILE A 372 15.27 6.75 14.71
C ILE A 372 16.32 5.99 13.88
N GLU A 373 16.96 4.96 14.43
CA GLU A 373 17.93 4.12 13.70
C GLU A 373 17.31 3.49 12.44
N THR A 374 16.09 2.99 12.56
CA THR A 374 15.33 2.43 11.43
C THR A 374 15.11 3.47 10.34
N LEU A 375 14.68 4.69 10.71
CA LEU A 375 14.41 5.76 9.76
C LEU A 375 15.68 6.40 9.19
N GLN A 376 16.78 6.44 9.95
CA GLN A 376 18.09 6.82 9.41
C GLN A 376 18.53 5.86 8.31
N ARG A 377 18.32 4.55 8.47
CA ARG A 377 18.54 3.57 7.40
C ARG A 377 17.63 3.85 6.21
N ALA A 378 16.34 4.13 6.45
CA ALA A 378 15.39 4.46 5.38
C ALA A 378 15.85 5.67 4.56
N VAL A 379 16.23 6.78 5.18
CA VAL A 379 16.70 7.99 4.47
C VAL A 379 18.07 7.82 3.81
N HIS A 380 18.88 6.85 4.27
CA HIS A 380 20.13 6.48 3.62
C HIS A 380 19.89 5.67 2.35
N GLU A 381 18.99 4.69 2.40
CA GLU A 381 18.64 3.83 1.26
C GLU A 381 17.74 4.55 0.24
N PHE A 382 16.89 5.47 0.70
CA PHE A 382 15.94 6.26 -0.10
C PHE A 382 16.15 7.75 0.15
N PRO A 383 17.26 8.35 -0.31
CA PRO A 383 17.62 9.74 -0.01
C PRO A 383 16.60 10.77 -0.52
N ASP A 384 15.86 10.45 -1.57
CA ASP A 384 14.87 11.31 -2.20
C ASP A 384 13.44 11.09 -1.66
N ASP A 385 13.25 10.18 -0.70
CA ASP A 385 11.95 9.95 -0.08
C ASP A 385 11.67 11.00 1.00
N ALA A 386 10.94 12.05 0.61
CA ALA A 386 10.51 13.12 1.52
C ALA A 386 9.64 12.61 2.67
N SER A 387 8.90 11.50 2.47
CA SER A 387 8.03 10.92 3.51
C SER A 387 8.84 10.18 4.59
N ALA A 388 9.95 9.54 4.22
CA ALA A 388 10.88 8.95 5.18
C ALA A 388 11.54 10.03 6.07
N ARG A 389 11.88 11.19 5.49
CA ARG A 389 12.40 12.34 6.27
C ARG A 389 11.34 12.92 7.20
N ALA A 390 10.08 13.01 6.76
CA ALA A 390 8.98 13.40 7.63
C ALA A 390 8.87 12.47 8.84
N ALA A 391 8.83 11.17 8.62
CA ALA A 391 8.76 10.19 9.69
C ALA A 391 9.97 10.27 10.65
N LEU A 392 11.17 10.57 10.13
CA LEU A 392 12.38 10.76 10.97
C LEU A 392 12.26 12.03 11.82
N ALA A 393 11.74 13.13 11.27
CA ALA A 393 11.48 14.35 12.01
C ALA A 393 10.46 14.10 13.14
N ASP A 394 9.37 13.36 12.85
CA ASP A 394 8.37 12.98 13.83
C ASP A 394 8.94 12.09 14.96
N ALA A 395 9.83 11.16 14.62
CA ALA A 395 10.49 10.31 15.61
C ALA A 395 11.43 11.11 16.52
N TYR A 396 12.19 12.07 15.98
CA TYR A 396 12.98 12.99 16.79
C TYR A 396 12.10 13.86 17.69
N LEU A 397 10.96 14.34 17.15
CA LEU A 397 10.00 15.13 17.89
C LEU A 397 9.38 14.33 19.05
N ALA A 398 9.04 13.06 18.82
CA ALA A 398 8.51 12.16 19.85
C ALA A 398 9.55 11.87 20.96
N MET A 399 10.85 11.90 20.63
CA MET A 399 11.94 11.80 21.60
C MET A 399 12.22 13.13 22.31
N GLY A 400 11.63 14.24 21.87
CA GLY A 400 11.87 15.60 22.40
C GLY A 400 13.05 16.33 21.76
N ASP A 401 13.67 15.78 20.72
CA ASP A 401 14.80 16.40 20.02
C ASP A 401 14.32 17.30 18.87
N LEU A 402 13.93 18.50 19.28
CA LEU A 402 13.39 19.49 18.34
C LEU A 402 14.44 19.97 17.31
N ASP A 403 15.72 19.97 17.68
CA ASP A 403 16.78 20.45 16.79
C ASP A 403 16.99 19.51 15.60
N ARG A 404 17.08 18.21 15.86
CA ARG A 404 17.19 17.22 14.78
C ARG A 404 15.92 17.11 13.97
N ALA A 405 14.75 17.25 14.60
CA ALA A 405 13.47 17.31 13.88
C ALA A 405 13.44 18.46 12.87
N ILE A 406 13.92 19.65 13.24
CA ILE A 406 14.01 20.81 12.33
C ILE A 406 14.95 20.52 11.15
N ILE A 407 16.12 19.93 11.41
CA ILE A 407 17.10 19.60 10.36
C ILE A 407 16.46 18.67 9.30
N GLU A 408 15.75 17.64 9.72
CA GLU A 408 15.09 16.74 8.78
C GLU A 408 13.88 17.40 8.09
N GLY A 409 13.17 18.29 8.79
CA GLY A 409 12.13 19.14 8.18
C GLY A 409 12.67 20.08 7.10
N GLU A 410 13.83 20.74 7.32
CA GLU A 410 14.50 21.57 6.32
C GLU A 410 14.87 20.74 5.06
N LYS A 411 15.43 19.54 5.26
CA LYS A 411 15.77 18.63 4.16
C LYS A 411 14.53 18.16 3.41
N ARG A 412 13.42 17.87 4.14
CA ARG A 412 12.14 17.50 3.52
C ARG A 412 11.60 18.61 2.62
N VAL A 413 11.62 19.86 3.11
CA VAL A 413 11.17 21.01 2.29
C VAL A 413 12.08 21.24 1.09
N ALA A 414 13.39 21.03 1.22
CA ALA A 414 14.32 21.12 0.09
C ALA A 414 14.04 20.08 -1.00
N LEU A 415 13.65 18.85 -0.63
CA LEU A 415 13.29 17.77 -1.56
C LEU A 415 11.91 17.98 -2.17
N SER A 416 10.93 18.36 -1.37
CA SER A 416 9.52 18.46 -1.76
C SER A 416 8.87 19.64 -1.04
N PRO A 417 8.89 20.86 -1.62
CA PRO A 417 8.40 22.09 -1.00
C PRO A 417 6.87 22.18 -1.04
N THR A 418 6.17 21.14 -0.59
CA THR A 418 4.71 21.11 -0.51
C THR A 418 4.19 22.03 0.59
N VAL A 419 2.92 22.40 0.51
CA VAL A 419 2.20 23.15 1.56
C VAL A 419 2.35 22.45 2.90
N GLU A 420 2.18 21.13 2.94
CA GLU A 420 2.30 20.32 4.15
C GLU A 420 3.72 20.36 4.73
N ALA A 421 4.75 20.15 3.91
CA ALA A 421 6.14 20.17 4.39
C ALA A 421 6.54 21.53 4.98
N ARG A 422 6.10 22.64 4.35
CA ARG A 422 6.34 24.00 4.85
C ARG A 422 5.57 24.28 6.13
N LEU A 423 4.34 23.81 6.23
CA LEU A 423 3.50 23.94 7.42
C LEU A 423 4.11 23.21 8.62
N ASP A 424 4.56 21.97 8.42
CA ASP A 424 5.22 21.18 9.47
C ASP A 424 6.51 21.85 9.94
N LEU A 425 7.36 22.31 9.01
CA LEU A 425 8.60 23.02 9.36
C LEU A 425 8.32 24.34 10.08
N ALA A 426 7.30 25.09 9.64
CA ALA A 426 6.87 26.32 10.32
C ALA A 426 6.45 26.05 11.77
N SER A 427 5.69 24.95 11.97
CA SER A 427 5.25 24.51 13.30
C SER A 427 6.43 24.11 14.19
N LEU A 428 7.43 23.42 13.65
CA LEU A 428 8.67 23.09 14.39
C LEU A 428 9.44 24.35 14.81
N TYR A 429 9.60 25.32 13.91
CA TYR A 429 10.25 26.59 14.25
C TYR A 429 9.45 27.43 15.25
N ALA A 430 8.11 27.43 15.15
CA ALA A 430 7.26 28.10 16.13
C ALA A 430 7.41 27.49 17.52
N ARG A 431 7.44 26.15 17.62
CA ARG A 431 7.71 25.44 18.90
C ARG A 431 9.11 25.76 19.46
N LYS A 432 10.11 25.93 18.60
CA LYS A 432 11.46 26.36 19.00
C LYS A 432 11.55 27.85 19.30
N ARG A 433 10.47 28.60 19.13
CA ARG A 433 10.40 30.08 19.30
C ARG A 433 11.32 30.84 18.33
N VAL A 434 11.58 30.29 17.15
CA VAL A 434 12.36 30.94 16.08
C VAL A 434 11.42 31.64 15.11
N ALA A 435 10.80 32.73 15.57
CA ALA A 435 9.74 33.43 14.83
C ALA A 435 10.19 33.92 13.43
N GLY A 436 11.45 34.40 13.29
CA GLY A 436 11.97 34.86 12.00
C GLY A 436 12.05 33.80 10.90
N LYS A 437 12.05 32.51 11.25
CA LYS A 437 11.97 31.40 10.28
C LYS A 437 10.54 30.83 10.15
N ALA A 438 9.76 30.83 11.23
CA ALA A 438 8.39 30.32 11.22
C ALA A 438 7.42 31.20 10.40
N GLU A 439 7.46 32.51 10.64
CA GLU A 439 6.54 33.48 10.01
C GLU A 439 6.56 33.45 8.47
N PRO A 440 7.73 33.49 7.78
CA PRO A 440 7.78 33.43 6.32
C PRO A 440 7.18 32.14 5.75
N LEU A 441 7.38 31.00 6.46
CA LEU A 441 6.84 29.71 6.03
C LEU A 441 5.31 29.67 6.14
N PHE A 442 4.73 30.13 7.28
CA PHE A 442 3.29 30.23 7.41
C PHE A 442 2.68 31.17 6.34
N LYS A 443 3.32 32.33 6.11
CA LYS A 443 2.88 33.27 5.06
C LYS A 443 2.96 32.66 3.66
N SER A 444 4.02 31.89 3.37
CA SER A 444 4.15 31.18 2.10
C SER A 444 3.03 30.15 1.92
N VAL A 445 2.66 29.41 2.97
CA VAL A 445 1.54 28.47 2.95
C VAL A 445 0.24 29.21 2.67
N LEU A 446 -0.02 30.33 3.35
CA LEU A 446 -1.25 31.12 3.18
C LEU A 446 -1.32 31.84 1.83
N SER A 447 -0.19 32.15 1.19
CA SER A 447 -0.18 32.72 -0.16
C SER A 447 -0.61 31.70 -1.22
N GLU A 448 -0.32 30.42 -1.03
CA GLU A 448 -0.69 29.33 -1.94
C GLU A 448 -2.06 28.73 -1.57
N ALA A 449 -2.34 28.62 -0.28
CA ALA A 449 -3.58 28.06 0.26
C ALA A 449 -4.20 29.05 1.30
N PRO A 450 -4.90 30.11 0.86
CA PRO A 450 -5.41 31.17 1.73
C PRO A 450 -6.42 30.70 2.79
N ASP A 451 -7.05 29.54 2.58
CA ASP A 451 -8.05 28.97 3.48
C ASP A 451 -7.46 27.86 4.39
N ASN A 452 -6.12 27.71 4.43
CA ASN A 452 -5.45 26.73 5.29
C ASN A 452 -5.58 27.15 6.75
N LEU A 453 -6.50 26.49 7.47
CA LEU A 453 -6.79 26.80 8.87
C LEU A 453 -5.58 26.56 9.77
N ALA A 454 -4.82 25.49 9.57
CA ALA A 454 -3.68 25.18 10.41
C ALA A 454 -2.57 26.24 10.31
N ALA A 455 -2.31 26.75 9.08
CA ALA A 455 -1.37 27.86 8.88
C ALA A 455 -1.88 29.17 9.50
N THR A 456 -3.17 29.46 9.37
CA THR A 456 -3.80 30.63 9.99
C THR A 456 -3.67 30.59 11.50
N LEU A 457 -4.03 29.47 12.13
CA LEU A 457 -3.94 29.32 13.58
C LEU A 457 -2.49 29.31 14.06
N GLY A 458 -1.59 28.61 13.34
CA GLY A 458 -0.16 28.58 13.69
C GLY A 458 0.50 29.98 13.62
N LEU A 459 0.17 30.78 12.60
CA LEU A 459 0.66 32.17 12.49
C LEU A 459 0.05 33.07 13.55
N ALA A 460 -1.22 32.90 13.87
CA ALA A 460 -1.87 33.65 14.94
C ALA A 460 -1.24 33.34 16.31
N ASP A 461 -1.03 32.05 16.62
CA ASP A 461 -0.36 31.61 17.86
C ASP A 461 1.08 32.17 17.93
N LEU A 462 1.79 32.20 16.80
CA LEU A 462 3.13 32.83 16.72
C LEU A 462 3.06 34.33 17.03
N TYR A 463 2.11 35.08 16.44
CA TYR A 463 1.92 36.49 16.73
C TYR A 463 1.54 36.76 18.19
N LEU A 464 0.69 35.91 18.77
CA LEU A 464 0.34 35.99 20.20
C LEU A 464 1.58 35.78 21.08
N ALA A 465 2.43 34.80 20.75
CA ALA A 465 3.68 34.53 21.49
C ALA A 465 4.70 35.67 21.35
N MET A 466 4.67 36.42 20.25
CA MET A 466 5.52 37.58 20.01
C MET A 466 4.95 38.88 20.63
N GLY A 467 3.78 38.86 21.24
CA GLY A 467 3.08 40.04 21.72
C GLY A 467 2.47 40.93 20.59
N ASN A 468 2.47 40.45 19.36
CA ASN A 468 1.86 41.18 18.23
C ASN A 468 0.35 40.91 18.16
N TRP A 469 -0.35 41.39 19.16
CA TRP A 469 -1.78 41.13 19.38
C TRP A 469 -2.66 41.70 18.26
N GLN A 470 -2.23 42.79 17.64
CA GLN A 470 -2.99 43.42 16.55
C GLN A 470 -2.96 42.56 15.26
N ALA A 471 -1.80 42.03 14.92
CA ALA A 471 -1.68 41.14 13.76
C ALA A 471 -2.43 39.81 13.98
N ALA A 472 -2.38 39.25 15.19
CA ALA A 472 -3.16 38.06 15.54
C ALA A 472 -4.68 38.31 15.42
N GLU A 473 -5.17 39.43 15.99
CA GLU A 473 -6.59 39.82 15.94
C GLU A 473 -7.05 39.99 14.50
N SER A 474 -6.30 40.70 13.68
CA SER A 474 -6.64 40.96 12.27
C SER A 474 -6.73 39.64 11.49
N LEU A 475 -5.75 38.74 11.67
CA LEU A 475 -5.71 37.44 10.99
C LEU A 475 -6.88 36.53 11.40
N LEU A 476 -7.14 36.43 12.70
CA LEU A 476 -8.22 35.61 13.25
C LEU A 476 -9.61 36.19 12.92
N SER A 477 -9.76 37.52 12.91
CA SER A 477 -11.03 38.17 12.51
C SER A 477 -11.38 37.90 11.05
N ALA A 478 -10.39 37.99 10.16
CA ALA A 478 -10.57 37.63 8.76
C ALA A 478 -10.91 36.15 8.57
N ALA A 479 -10.32 35.27 9.39
CA ALA A 479 -10.68 33.86 9.36
C ALA A 479 -12.09 33.60 9.91
N LYS A 480 -12.52 34.33 10.95
CA LYS A 480 -13.88 34.26 11.52
C LYS A 480 -14.94 34.66 10.52
N GLU A 481 -14.69 35.66 9.66
CA GLU A 481 -15.63 36.06 8.59
C GLU A 481 -15.93 34.91 7.63
N LYS A 482 -14.93 34.09 7.32
CA LYS A 482 -15.06 32.91 6.45
C LYS A 482 -15.64 31.71 7.18
N ARG A 483 -15.33 31.56 8.47
CA ARG A 483 -15.70 30.40 9.32
C ARG A 483 -16.22 30.89 10.68
N PRO A 484 -17.43 31.48 10.72
CA PRO A 484 -17.95 32.18 11.92
C PRO A 484 -18.17 31.26 13.12
N ASP A 485 -18.31 29.97 12.88
CA ASP A 485 -18.65 28.96 13.88
C ASP A 485 -17.47 28.06 14.28
N ASP A 486 -16.27 28.29 13.74
CA ASP A 486 -15.08 27.49 14.04
C ASP A 486 -14.60 27.75 15.48
N THR A 487 -14.71 26.73 16.31
CA THR A 487 -14.36 26.81 17.74
C THR A 487 -12.89 27.12 18.00
N SER A 488 -11.98 26.73 17.09
CA SER A 488 -10.55 27.00 17.21
C SER A 488 -10.22 28.47 16.98
N ILE A 489 -10.90 29.12 16.04
CA ILE A 489 -10.79 30.54 15.78
C ILE A 489 -11.42 31.33 16.93
N LEU A 490 -12.66 31.01 17.29
CA LEU A 490 -13.39 31.68 18.35
C LEU A 490 -12.69 31.58 19.69
N SER A 491 -12.08 30.45 20.02
CA SER A 491 -11.30 30.25 21.24
C SER A 491 -10.12 31.23 21.31
N ARG A 492 -9.31 31.32 20.23
CA ARG A 492 -8.16 32.22 20.18
C ARG A 492 -8.57 33.69 20.23
N LEU A 493 -9.62 34.10 19.52
CA LEU A 493 -10.16 35.46 19.59
C LEU A 493 -10.68 35.77 20.97
N GLY A 494 -11.48 34.90 21.56
CA GLY A 494 -12.04 35.09 22.88
C GLY A 494 -10.96 35.22 23.95
N ILE A 495 -9.93 34.36 23.94
CA ILE A 495 -8.77 34.45 24.83
C ILE A 495 -8.01 35.76 24.60
N LEU A 496 -7.78 36.14 23.33
CA LEU A 496 -7.09 37.38 22.98
C LEU A 496 -7.86 38.60 23.50
N HIS A 497 -9.18 38.66 23.26
CA HIS A 497 -10.01 39.76 23.74
C HIS A 497 -10.07 39.81 25.27
N ALA A 498 -10.13 38.68 25.95
CA ALA A 498 -10.06 38.60 27.43
C ALA A 498 -8.77 39.21 27.95
N ARG A 499 -7.62 38.83 27.38
CA ARG A 499 -6.29 39.34 27.77
C ARG A 499 -6.11 40.84 27.42
N LYS A 500 -6.77 41.33 26.37
CA LYS A 500 -6.81 42.75 26.03
C LYS A 500 -7.77 43.58 26.91
N GLY A 501 -8.47 42.96 27.85
CA GLY A 501 -9.45 43.62 28.71
C GLY A 501 -10.73 44.03 27.99
N ARG A 502 -11.13 43.28 26.99
CA ARG A 502 -12.36 43.49 26.21
C ARG A 502 -13.38 42.37 26.46
N PRO A 503 -13.98 42.30 27.67
CA PRO A 503 -14.91 41.26 28.04
C PRO A 503 -16.18 41.24 27.18
N ASP A 504 -16.60 42.39 26.65
CA ASP A 504 -17.71 42.54 25.74
C ASP A 504 -17.60 41.69 24.48
N LEU A 505 -16.41 41.52 23.96
CA LEU A 505 -16.12 40.65 22.82
C LEU A 505 -15.76 39.22 23.24
N ALA A 506 -15.04 39.07 24.33
CA ALA A 506 -14.55 37.79 24.78
C ALA A 506 -15.66 36.82 25.25
N LEU A 507 -16.65 37.37 26.01
CA LEU A 507 -17.74 36.56 26.57
C LEU A 507 -18.52 35.79 25.51
N PRO A 508 -19.12 36.45 24.48
CA PRO A 508 -19.93 35.72 23.50
C PRO A 508 -19.10 34.71 22.68
N GLU A 509 -17.81 34.96 22.44
CA GLU A 509 -16.93 34.04 21.72
C GLU A 509 -16.62 32.80 22.55
N LEU A 510 -16.20 32.99 23.81
CA LEU A 510 -15.87 31.86 24.71
C LEU A 510 -17.11 31.06 25.13
N GLU A 511 -18.25 31.71 25.33
CA GLU A 511 -19.53 31.00 25.57
C GLU A 511 -19.94 30.14 24.39
N ALA A 512 -19.77 30.65 23.15
CA ALA A 512 -20.02 29.86 21.95
C ALA A 512 -19.10 28.65 21.85
N VAL A 513 -17.80 28.82 22.18
CA VAL A 513 -16.83 27.72 22.22
C VAL A 513 -17.24 26.66 23.25
N VAL A 514 -17.44 27.08 24.52
CA VAL A 514 -17.74 26.13 25.61
C VAL A 514 -19.08 25.40 25.40
N ARG A 515 -20.04 26.03 24.73
CA ARG A 515 -21.32 25.42 24.37
C ARG A 515 -21.19 24.36 23.29
N ARG A 516 -20.34 24.60 22.27
CA ARG A 516 -20.13 23.69 21.13
C ARG A 516 -19.10 22.60 21.43
N ASP A 517 -18.05 22.95 22.14
CA ASP A 517 -16.95 22.05 22.50
C ASP A 517 -16.56 22.23 23.98
N PRO A 518 -17.25 21.54 24.89
CA PRO A 518 -16.94 21.60 26.31
C PRO A 518 -15.56 21.03 26.71
N THR A 519 -14.84 20.41 25.76
CA THR A 519 -13.52 19.82 26.02
C THR A 519 -12.38 20.83 25.91
N GLN A 520 -12.62 22.03 25.36
CA GLN A 520 -11.62 23.11 25.29
C GLN A 520 -11.40 23.76 26.66
N LEU A 521 -10.53 23.15 27.46
CA LEU A 521 -10.33 23.53 28.85
C LEU A 521 -9.73 24.92 29.04
N GLU A 522 -8.86 25.38 28.12
CA GLU A 522 -8.29 26.74 28.18
C GLU A 522 -9.38 27.81 27.98
N ALA A 523 -10.21 27.67 26.94
CA ALA A 523 -11.31 28.59 26.71
C ALA A 523 -12.31 28.62 27.89
N LYS A 524 -12.54 27.44 28.50
CA LYS A 524 -13.40 27.30 29.66
C LYS A 524 -12.80 27.95 30.92
N ALA A 525 -11.48 27.85 31.09
CA ALA A 525 -10.77 28.52 32.18
C ALA A 525 -10.82 30.04 32.04
N GLU A 526 -10.57 30.58 30.84
CA GLU A 526 -10.66 32.02 30.55
C GLU A 526 -12.10 32.55 30.77
N LEU A 527 -13.11 31.79 30.32
CA LEU A 527 -14.50 32.16 30.55
C LEU A 527 -14.82 32.17 32.05
N GLY A 528 -14.34 31.20 32.83
CA GLY A 528 -14.47 31.18 34.29
C GLY A 528 -13.83 32.41 34.93
N PHE A 529 -12.64 32.81 34.46
CA PHE A 529 -11.98 34.03 34.97
C PHE A 529 -12.72 35.32 34.58
N LEU A 530 -13.32 35.38 33.40
CA LEU A 530 -14.17 36.50 33.00
C LEU A 530 -15.41 36.65 33.90
N TYR A 531 -16.06 35.54 34.27
CA TYR A 531 -17.17 35.58 35.25
C TYR A 531 -16.70 36.09 36.62
N PHE A 532 -15.50 35.67 37.07
CA PHE A 532 -14.92 36.19 38.28
C PHE A 532 -14.71 37.70 38.24
N ARG A 533 -14.12 38.21 37.14
CA ARG A 533 -13.92 39.66 36.96
C ARG A 533 -15.24 40.44 36.81
N GLY A 534 -16.27 39.78 36.33
CA GLY A 534 -17.64 40.28 36.20
C GLY A 534 -18.41 40.29 37.55
N GLY A 535 -17.78 39.84 38.66
CA GLY A 535 -18.38 39.89 39.98
C GLY A 535 -19.15 38.65 40.37
N ASP A 536 -18.96 37.52 39.66
CA ASP A 536 -19.55 36.22 39.99
C ASP A 536 -18.47 35.17 40.37
N PRO A 537 -17.88 35.28 41.57
CA PRO A 537 -16.82 34.36 41.99
C PRO A 537 -17.31 32.92 42.21
N ASP A 538 -18.61 32.70 42.47
CA ASP A 538 -19.13 31.37 42.69
C ASP A 538 -19.32 30.60 41.37
N ALA A 539 -19.85 31.23 40.33
CA ALA A 539 -19.89 30.68 38.99
C ALA A 539 -18.48 30.39 38.47
N ALA A 540 -17.54 31.33 38.68
CA ALA A 540 -16.14 31.16 38.33
C ALA A 540 -15.50 29.94 39.01
N ALA A 541 -15.64 29.85 40.34
CA ALA A 541 -15.10 28.72 41.11
C ALA A 541 -15.67 27.35 40.65
N LYS A 542 -16.98 27.31 40.37
CA LYS A 542 -17.64 26.10 39.87
C LYS A 542 -17.07 25.69 38.51
N MET A 543 -16.90 26.64 37.59
CA MET A 543 -16.38 26.41 36.25
C MET A 543 -14.92 25.97 36.30
N LEU A 544 -14.07 26.66 37.06
CA LEU A 544 -12.65 26.33 37.17
C LEU A 544 -12.42 24.98 37.84
N ARG A 545 -13.20 24.62 38.85
CA ARG A 545 -13.17 23.26 39.44
C ARG A 545 -13.58 22.19 38.45
N ALA A 546 -14.52 22.46 37.55
CA ALA A 546 -14.88 21.53 36.46
C ALA A 546 -13.75 21.37 35.44
N VAL A 547 -12.98 22.44 35.15
CA VAL A 547 -11.75 22.36 34.33
C VAL A 547 -10.72 21.44 35.01
N LEU A 548 -10.46 21.66 36.32
CA LEU A 548 -9.47 20.90 37.07
C LEU A 548 -9.92 19.46 37.39
N ALA A 549 -11.20 19.17 37.35
CA ALA A 549 -11.72 17.80 37.43
C ALA A 549 -11.41 17.02 36.14
N ALA A 550 -11.37 17.70 34.97
CA ALA A 550 -11.01 17.10 33.70
C ALA A 550 -9.48 17.01 33.50
N ASP A 551 -8.77 18.07 33.87
CA ASP A 551 -7.30 18.10 33.88
C ASP A 551 -6.80 18.78 35.18
N PRO A 552 -6.37 17.99 36.19
CA PRO A 552 -5.87 18.52 37.46
C PRO A 552 -4.61 19.40 37.36
N ARG A 553 -3.91 19.37 36.23
CA ARG A 553 -2.70 20.15 35.99
C ARG A 553 -2.88 21.25 34.95
N GLN A 554 -4.12 21.61 34.61
CA GLN A 554 -4.39 22.67 33.65
C GLN A 554 -3.93 24.05 34.21
N PRO A 555 -2.89 24.70 33.63
CA PRO A 555 -2.19 25.83 34.30
C PRO A 555 -3.09 27.03 34.55
N TYR A 556 -3.90 27.44 33.56
CA TYR A 556 -4.78 28.60 33.68
C TYR A 556 -5.94 28.34 34.65
N GLY A 557 -6.45 27.10 34.70
CA GLY A 557 -7.46 26.70 35.67
C GLY A 557 -6.96 26.83 37.11
N LEU A 558 -5.73 26.40 37.35
CA LEU A 558 -5.06 26.53 38.65
C LEU A 558 -4.80 27.99 39.00
N LEU A 559 -4.23 28.77 38.07
CA LEU A 559 -3.94 30.20 38.26
C LEU A 559 -5.21 31.00 38.59
N TYR A 560 -6.25 30.83 37.80
CA TYR A 560 -7.49 31.60 37.96
C TYR A 560 -8.27 31.16 39.21
N LEU A 561 -8.27 29.86 39.53
CA LEU A 561 -8.82 29.39 40.81
C LEU A 561 -8.06 30.00 42.00
N GLY A 562 -6.76 30.13 41.91
CA GLY A 562 -5.94 30.84 42.92
C GLY A 562 -6.42 32.28 43.16
N HIS A 563 -6.68 33.05 42.10
CA HIS A 563 -7.22 34.41 42.22
C HIS A 563 -8.61 34.42 42.85
N VAL A 564 -9.52 33.52 42.45
CA VAL A 564 -10.85 33.39 43.07
C VAL A 564 -10.76 33.06 44.56
N LEU A 565 -9.88 32.11 44.94
CA LEU A 565 -9.68 31.72 46.32
C LEU A 565 -9.07 32.86 47.19
N TYR A 566 -8.19 33.67 46.58
CA TYR A 566 -7.62 34.84 47.25
C TYR A 566 -8.70 35.85 47.58
N GLU A 567 -9.57 36.21 46.66
CA GLU A 567 -10.70 37.13 46.90
C GLU A 567 -11.71 36.53 47.89
N GLN A 568 -11.90 35.21 47.90
CA GLN A 568 -12.72 34.52 48.92
C GLN A 568 -12.05 34.44 50.29
N ARG A 569 -10.95 35.17 50.54
CA ARG A 569 -10.17 35.20 51.76
C ARG A 569 -9.65 33.83 52.22
N GLN A 570 -9.24 32.98 51.28
CA GLN A 570 -8.63 31.67 51.50
C GLN A 570 -7.16 31.68 51.04
N PRO A 571 -6.26 32.51 51.66
CA PRO A 571 -4.91 32.75 51.11
C PRO A 571 -4.02 31.49 51.09
N ALA A 572 -4.20 30.57 52.04
CA ALA A 572 -3.46 29.30 52.05
C ALA A 572 -3.76 28.44 50.81
N LYS A 573 -5.04 28.31 50.47
CA LYS A 573 -5.47 27.55 49.27
C LYS A 573 -5.10 28.29 47.99
N ALA A 574 -5.12 29.61 47.99
CA ALA A 574 -4.63 30.40 46.87
C ALA A 574 -3.15 30.17 46.59
N GLU A 575 -2.33 30.12 47.68
CA GLU A 575 -0.91 29.80 47.58
C GLU A 575 -0.65 28.43 46.98
N GLU A 576 -1.40 27.40 47.42
CA GLU A 576 -1.32 26.04 46.86
C GLU A 576 -1.66 26.04 45.37
N ALA A 577 -2.72 26.73 44.98
CA ALA A 577 -3.16 26.81 43.59
C ALA A 577 -2.15 27.53 42.70
N PHE A 578 -1.56 28.65 43.15
CA PHE A 578 -0.53 29.38 42.40
C PHE A 578 0.75 28.57 42.26
N LYS A 579 1.19 27.86 43.31
CA LYS A 579 2.33 26.94 43.24
C LYS A 579 2.08 25.80 42.26
N ALA A 580 0.93 25.19 42.33
CA ALA A 580 0.53 24.14 41.39
C ALA A 580 0.49 24.66 39.94
N ALA A 581 0.07 25.92 39.72
CA ALA A 581 0.11 26.56 38.41
C ALA A 581 1.54 26.75 37.90
N ALA A 582 2.48 27.20 38.76
CA ALA A 582 3.88 27.34 38.42
C ALA A 582 4.57 26.00 38.14
N ASP A 583 4.18 24.94 38.86
CA ASP A 583 4.69 23.58 38.62
C ASP A 583 4.09 22.96 37.33
N ALA A 584 2.87 23.35 36.97
CA ALA A 584 2.22 22.88 35.76
C ALA A 584 2.80 23.51 34.47
N ASP A 585 3.17 24.82 34.55
CA ASP A 585 3.90 25.54 33.50
C ASP A 585 5.09 26.31 34.08
N PRO A 586 6.27 25.70 34.19
CA PRO A 586 7.46 26.33 34.72
C PRO A 586 7.98 27.53 33.92
N GLY A 587 7.47 27.72 32.70
CA GLY A 587 7.83 28.85 31.84
C GLY A 587 6.91 30.08 31.99
N ALA A 588 5.81 29.96 32.73
CA ALA A 588 4.83 31.03 32.91
C ALA A 588 5.27 32.03 34.01
N ALA A 589 5.26 33.32 33.71
CA ALA A 589 5.57 34.38 34.64
C ALA A 589 4.41 34.71 35.59
N GLU A 590 3.18 34.58 35.15
CA GLU A 590 1.96 34.98 35.85
C GLU A 590 1.74 34.27 37.19
N PRO A 591 1.97 32.95 37.35
CA PRO A 591 1.83 32.31 38.66
C PRO A 591 2.85 32.85 39.70
N HIS A 592 4.07 33.13 39.26
CA HIS A 592 5.08 33.72 40.12
C HIS A 592 4.76 35.18 40.51
N TYR A 593 4.19 35.96 39.55
CA TYR A 593 3.72 37.30 39.86
C TYR A 593 2.55 37.26 40.85
N ALA A 594 1.61 36.36 40.70
CA ALA A 594 0.49 36.19 41.64
C ALA A 594 0.96 35.74 43.06
N LEU A 595 1.95 34.83 43.14
CA LEU A 595 2.58 34.47 44.42
C LEU A 595 3.27 35.67 45.06
N GLY A 596 3.97 36.49 44.27
CA GLY A 596 4.60 37.74 44.72
C GLY A 596 3.58 38.69 45.35
N GLN A 597 2.43 38.90 44.71
CA GLN A 597 1.32 39.71 45.22
C GLN A 597 0.74 39.12 46.52
N LEU A 598 0.55 37.84 46.58
CA LEU A 598 0.03 37.14 47.76
C LEU A 598 0.98 37.30 48.96
N TYR A 599 2.28 37.08 48.75
CA TYR A 599 3.28 37.22 49.81
C TYR A 599 3.46 38.68 50.25
N GLU A 600 3.40 39.64 49.34
CA GLU A 600 3.38 41.06 49.64
C GLU A 600 2.23 41.43 50.56
N ALA A 601 1.01 40.97 50.22
CA ALA A 601 -0.19 41.19 51.04
C ALA A 601 -0.12 40.53 52.42
N GLN A 602 0.67 39.46 52.58
CA GLN A 602 0.93 38.79 53.85
C GLN A 602 2.12 39.42 54.65
N GLY A 603 2.79 40.49 54.10
CA GLY A 603 3.94 41.09 54.69
C GLY A 603 5.26 40.30 54.56
N LYS A 604 5.26 39.20 53.81
CA LYS A 604 6.40 38.35 53.54
C LYS A 604 7.28 38.95 52.43
N LYS A 605 8.00 40.06 52.77
CA LYS A 605 8.70 40.88 51.76
C LYS A 605 9.80 40.12 51.01
N LYS A 606 10.55 39.22 51.69
CA LYS A 606 11.65 38.47 51.07
C LYS A 606 11.12 37.46 50.03
N GLU A 607 10.07 36.73 50.38
CA GLU A 607 9.42 35.77 49.52
C GLU A 607 8.75 36.48 48.32
N ALA A 608 8.10 37.63 48.56
CA ALA A 608 7.51 38.43 47.49
C ALA A 608 8.56 38.89 46.47
N LEU A 609 9.70 39.40 46.95
CA LEU A 609 10.82 39.84 46.11
C LEU A 609 11.34 38.69 45.23
N ALA A 610 11.53 37.49 45.82
CA ALA A 610 12.02 36.33 45.09
C ALA A 610 11.06 35.91 43.95
N GLU A 611 9.76 35.92 44.24
CA GLU A 611 8.75 35.52 43.23
C GLU A 611 8.59 36.60 42.12
N TYR A 612 8.64 37.88 42.44
CA TYR A 612 8.64 38.94 41.43
C TYR A 612 9.90 38.92 40.54
N GLN A 613 11.07 38.62 41.13
CA GLN A 613 12.29 38.45 40.34
C GLN A 613 12.21 37.24 39.41
N ARG A 614 11.62 36.14 39.86
CA ARG A 614 11.39 34.97 39.04
C ARG A 614 10.45 35.28 37.87
N ALA A 615 9.34 35.97 38.12
CA ALA A 615 8.43 36.40 37.07
C ALA A 615 9.12 37.28 36.03
N SER A 616 9.93 38.26 36.47
CA SER A 616 10.68 39.14 35.57
C SER A 616 11.81 38.43 34.81
N ALA A 617 12.39 37.37 35.36
CA ALA A 617 13.39 36.55 34.67
C ALA A 617 12.77 35.68 33.59
N LEU A 618 11.59 35.12 33.84
CA LEU A 618 10.82 34.32 32.86
C LEU A 618 10.28 35.17 31.72
N GLN A 619 9.81 36.39 32.04
CA GLN A 619 9.29 37.33 31.05
C GLN A 619 9.88 38.72 31.28
N LYS A 620 10.90 39.10 30.51
CA LYS A 620 11.62 40.38 30.65
C LYS A 620 10.73 41.62 30.52
N ASP A 621 9.72 41.51 29.68
CA ASP A 621 8.76 42.58 29.39
C ASP A 621 7.45 42.42 30.17
N HIS A 622 7.45 41.66 31.26
CA HIS A 622 6.28 41.56 32.13
C HIS A 622 5.93 42.94 32.75
N PRO A 623 4.71 43.46 32.50
CA PRO A 623 4.40 44.88 32.69
C PRO A 623 4.59 45.38 34.14
N TYR A 624 4.49 44.48 35.11
CA TYR A 624 4.50 44.87 36.51
C TYR A 624 5.54 44.17 37.39
N ALA A 625 6.10 43.01 37.00
CA ALA A 625 6.96 42.19 37.84
C ALA A 625 8.28 42.88 38.16
N ALA A 626 8.93 43.49 37.17
CA ALA A 626 10.20 44.19 37.36
C ALA A 626 10.05 45.44 38.26
N GLU A 627 8.98 46.18 38.14
CA GLU A 627 8.66 47.34 38.96
C GLU A 627 8.33 46.95 40.41
N ALA A 628 7.51 45.92 40.57
CA ALA A 628 7.16 45.35 41.88
C ALA A 628 8.44 44.86 42.61
N ALA A 629 9.34 44.14 41.92
CA ALA A 629 10.61 43.70 42.48
C ALA A 629 11.47 44.88 42.96
N LYS A 630 11.60 45.92 42.16
CA LYS A 630 12.35 47.14 42.56
C LYS A 630 11.72 47.83 43.77
N ARG A 631 10.41 47.97 43.80
CA ARG A 631 9.66 48.56 44.90
C ARG A 631 9.86 47.81 46.20
N ILE A 632 9.74 46.49 46.20
CA ILE A 632 9.93 45.65 47.39
C ILE A 632 11.39 45.62 47.83
N ALA A 633 12.36 45.57 46.90
CA ALA A 633 13.78 45.65 47.23
C ALA A 633 14.12 46.96 47.98
N ALA A 634 13.62 48.11 47.57
CA ALA A 634 13.81 49.40 48.23
C ALA A 634 13.23 49.40 49.68
N GLN A 635 12.11 48.70 49.89
CA GLN A 635 11.47 48.60 51.22
C GLN A 635 12.16 47.58 52.15
N THR A 636 12.97 46.65 51.62
CA THR A 636 13.75 45.69 52.41
C THR A 636 15.15 46.23 52.83
N THR A 637 15.70 47.21 52.09
CA THR A 637 17.00 47.84 52.42
C THR A 637 16.88 48.95 53.49
N THR A 638 15.70 49.42 53.79
CA THR A 638 15.40 50.48 54.76
C THR A 638 14.97 49.95 56.12
N GLN A 639 14.96 48.66 56.35
CA GLN A 639 14.81 47.97 57.66
C GLN A 639 16.09 47.19 58.01
#